data_11c713d2c22143d30d32fc2717adac2f
#
_entry.id   11c713d2c22143d30d32fc2717adac2f
#
_cell.length_a   1.000
_cell.length_b   1.000
_cell.length_c   1.000
_cell.angle_alpha   90.00
_cell.angle_beta   90.00
_cell.angle_gamma   90.00
#
_symmetry.space_group_name_H-M   'P 1'
#
loop_
_entity.id
_entity.type
_entity.pdbx_description
1 polymer ?
#
loop_
_entity_poly.entity_id
_entity_poly.type
_entity_poly.pdbx_seq_one_letter_code
_entity_poly.pdbx_strand_id
1 'polypeptide(L)'
;MSLRLATTSLAAIAIAIAVPVTPALADHHASSETAQSGDLTDLVAQVAIPYEEFQLDNGLTVIVHEDRKAPVVGIAVWYNVGSKDEPEGKTGFAHLFEHLMFNGSENAPADYFQYLAEMGATDYNGTTNFDRTNYFQTVPRPALERALWLESDRMGYLLGAVTQGKLDNQRGVVQNEKRQGDNQPGGLIFYEILENIFPDGHPYGHSVIGSMADLDSASMEDVQGWFRDKYGPNNATVVLAGDVSAAEARPLVERYFGPIARGPVNNPAMAEIPTLAEDKRSVMRDQVAATTITKYWPAPGITSEELTALNIGTSIFGGLASSRLDEVLVRNEQLAVGVSAGNFDFQRVGILSVSATLKPGVELATLEARLDELIAEYIAEGPTEDEVRRAATSELAGTIRGLEQVGGFGGKAVTLANGEVLAGDPGFYKKQFDVLATLTPADVKAAMGRWLTRPSFTLVLEPGERDAEYEEAASVEAEAESATERDQAAEQITVTVERPKPPISTIAKLDFPDVERATLANGMQLTYAQRGAVPATYVTMSFNAGSAADPADKRGLEDLTLALYDEGTTGMTSQEIAEERERLGLTIGTGGGSDRSSFTLSALSSNLAPSLELLSDIILDPAFNPADLERVRTQTVTGIKQQMKSPQGIAVRAIGPEVFGTDYPYGGSSTVQSVSSITRDDLIAFKESWIRPDNGEVFVISDKPIEEIVTALNAVFGDWEAPATAKGEKSFDAAATQAPGNRIILINRPNSPQSFILGAQLTPLDASNPSFIDFTNANNSLGGNFLARFNMNLRETKGWSYGVGGGAQAFENAVVYQVGGGVQADRTGDSVAELIRETREFLTTNGVTAEELERNVAAEVGELPGQFETSPAVLGALQNNALFGRPDNYYETLVEKYEAQTRESLDAAARAAIDVENFVWVVVGDASKVQTQLEALGLPVEVREMPSED
;
A
#
# COMPACT_ATOMS: atom_id res chain seq x y z
N MET A 1 -5.03 12.93 -8.31
CA MET A 1 -4.81 11.58 -8.88
C MET A 1 -3.46 11.13 -8.37
N SER A 2 -3.45 10.41 -7.27
CA SER A 2 -2.23 9.93 -6.64
C SER A 2 -1.59 8.89 -7.55
N LEU A 3 -0.29 9.05 -7.80
CA LEU A 3 0.53 8.06 -8.46
C LEU A 3 0.44 6.74 -7.67
N ARG A 4 -0.43 5.84 -8.07
CA ARG A 4 -0.33 4.44 -7.65
C ARG A 4 0.75 3.81 -8.54
N LEU A 5 2.01 3.99 -8.15
CA LEU A 5 3.02 2.99 -8.48
C LEU A 5 2.46 1.68 -7.92
N ALA A 6 2.26 0.71 -8.81
CA ALA A 6 1.95 -0.65 -8.39
C ALA A 6 3.14 -1.14 -7.58
N THR A 7 3.12 -0.86 -6.29
CA THR A 7 4.02 -1.51 -5.35
C THR A 7 3.43 -2.88 -5.11
N THR A 8 3.95 -3.86 -5.82
CA THR A 8 3.84 -5.24 -5.36
C THR A 8 4.28 -5.26 -3.91
N SER A 9 3.34 -5.58 -3.06
CA SER A 9 3.57 -5.64 -1.62
C SER A 9 4.41 -6.88 -1.31
N LEU A 10 5.71 -6.72 -1.37
CA LEU A 10 6.51 -7.39 -0.34
C LEU A 10 6.00 -6.80 0.96
N ALA A 11 5.56 -7.65 1.88
CA ALA A 11 5.10 -7.24 3.19
C ALA A 11 6.20 -6.42 3.88
N ALA A 12 6.22 -5.14 3.58
CA ALA A 12 6.97 -4.20 4.38
C ALA A 12 6.22 -4.12 5.70
N ILE A 13 6.84 -4.60 6.76
CA ILE A 13 6.40 -4.41 8.12
C ILE A 13 6.28 -2.91 8.33
N ALA A 14 5.06 -2.38 8.27
CA ALA A 14 4.78 -1.02 8.67
C ALA A 14 4.83 -0.99 10.20
N ILE A 15 5.93 -0.52 10.74
CA ILE A 15 6.04 -0.21 12.18
C ILE A 15 5.22 1.05 12.40
N ALA A 16 4.03 0.89 12.95
CA ALA A 16 3.25 1.99 13.49
C ALA A 16 3.81 2.33 14.88
N ILE A 17 4.21 3.58 15.07
CA ILE A 17 4.78 4.07 16.32
C ILE A 17 3.76 4.95 17.02
N ALA A 18 3.42 4.66 18.25
CA ALA A 18 2.55 5.44 19.11
C ALA A 18 3.09 5.63 20.53
N VAL A 19 2.60 6.56 21.30
CA VAL A 19 3.32 7.24 22.38
C VAL A 19 2.50 7.69 23.62
N PRO A 20 3.06 7.97 24.82
CA PRO A 20 2.45 7.96 26.16
C PRO A 20 2.16 9.25 26.96
N VAL A 21 1.72 9.11 28.21
CA VAL A 21 1.74 10.11 29.33
C VAL A 21 1.63 9.53 30.73
N THR A 22 2.02 10.27 31.78
CA THR A 22 1.65 10.10 33.19
C THR A 22 1.52 11.42 33.98
N PRO A 23 1.07 11.41 35.30
CA PRO A 23 -0.28 11.89 35.61
C PRO A 23 -0.30 13.01 36.65
N ALA A 24 -1.43 13.65 36.92
CA ALA A 24 -1.80 14.19 38.23
C ALA A 24 -3.29 14.54 38.34
N LEU A 25 -3.91 13.89 39.25
CA LEU A 25 -5.12 14.06 40.07
C LEU A 25 -5.94 15.36 39.98
N ALA A 26 -7.21 15.22 39.66
CA ALA A 26 -8.30 15.77 40.49
C ALA A 26 -9.68 15.20 40.08
N ASP A 27 -10.42 14.68 41.05
CA ASP A 27 -11.76 14.13 40.95
C ASP A 27 -12.79 15.11 40.42
N HIS A 28 -13.50 14.77 39.38
CA HIS A 28 -14.92 15.07 39.13
C HIS A 28 -15.44 14.11 38.06
N HIS A 29 -15.81 12.90 38.45
CA HIS A 29 -16.63 12.05 37.59
C HIS A 29 -18.09 12.08 38.05
N ALA A 30 -18.92 12.76 37.26
CA ALA A 30 -20.30 12.35 37.13
C ALA A 30 -20.32 11.14 36.19
N SER A 31 -20.80 10.02 36.67
CA SER A 31 -20.94 8.77 35.93
C SER A 31 -21.72 9.00 34.64
N SER A 32 -21.02 9.05 33.50
CA SER A 32 -21.64 8.78 32.22
C SER A 32 -22.04 7.31 32.19
N GLU A 33 -23.30 7.02 31.91
CA GLU A 33 -23.75 5.69 31.57
C GLU A 33 -22.84 5.26 30.41
N THR A 34 -22.05 4.17 30.60
CA THR A 34 -21.21 3.55 29.59
C THR A 34 -22.03 3.33 28.32
N ALA A 35 -21.68 4.01 27.25
CA ALA A 35 -22.21 3.69 25.92
C ALA A 35 -22.06 2.18 25.73
N GLN A 36 -23.15 1.45 25.61
CA GLN A 36 -23.11 0.00 25.35
C GLN A 36 -22.54 -0.17 23.94
N SER A 37 -21.26 -0.55 23.86
CA SER A 37 -20.75 -1.15 22.62
C SER A 37 -21.72 -2.28 22.25
N GLY A 38 -22.16 -2.32 20.98
CA GLY A 38 -23.09 -3.37 20.52
C GLY A 38 -22.56 -4.77 20.90
N ASP A 39 -23.47 -5.72 21.09
CA ASP A 39 -23.08 -7.10 21.33
C ASP A 39 -22.19 -7.53 20.15
N LEU A 40 -21.00 -8.13 20.40
CA LEU A 40 -20.11 -8.62 19.34
C LEU A 40 -20.86 -9.54 18.37
N THR A 41 -21.85 -10.27 18.85
CA THR A 41 -22.74 -11.11 18.03
C THR A 41 -23.54 -10.29 17.01
N ASP A 42 -23.97 -9.07 17.36
CA ASP A 42 -24.67 -8.18 16.45
C ASP A 42 -23.72 -7.60 15.38
N LEU A 43 -22.47 -7.36 15.74
CA LEU A 43 -21.44 -6.95 14.77
C LEU A 43 -21.12 -8.11 13.81
N VAL A 44 -20.94 -9.33 14.30
CA VAL A 44 -20.72 -10.52 13.46
C VAL A 44 -21.87 -10.77 12.48
N ALA A 45 -23.11 -10.47 12.86
CA ALA A 45 -24.26 -10.57 11.97
C ALA A 45 -24.17 -9.62 10.76
N GLN A 46 -23.42 -8.52 10.87
CA GLN A 46 -23.25 -7.52 9.81
C GLN A 46 -22.16 -7.85 8.81
N VAL A 47 -21.22 -8.76 9.14
CA VAL A 47 -20.11 -9.15 8.25
C VAL A 47 -20.43 -10.28 7.27
N ALA A 48 -21.70 -10.61 7.05
CA ALA A 48 -22.09 -11.69 6.18
C ALA A 48 -21.89 -11.35 4.69
N ILE A 49 -21.19 -12.23 3.96
CA ILE A 49 -21.04 -12.22 2.51
C ILE A 49 -21.81 -13.42 1.96
N PRO A 50 -23.10 -13.30 1.62
CA PRO A 50 -23.87 -14.42 1.08
C PRO A 50 -23.35 -14.82 -0.30
N TYR A 51 -23.24 -16.11 -0.58
CA TYR A 51 -22.72 -16.62 -1.84
C TYR A 51 -23.50 -17.86 -2.31
N GLU A 52 -23.39 -18.12 -3.61
CA GLU A 52 -23.76 -19.40 -4.22
C GLU A 52 -22.50 -20.06 -4.77
N GLU A 53 -22.38 -21.37 -4.56
CA GLU A 53 -21.25 -22.18 -5.02
C GLU A 53 -21.72 -23.25 -5.98
N PHE A 54 -20.91 -23.52 -7.01
CA PHE A 54 -21.10 -24.67 -7.90
C PHE A 54 -19.76 -25.13 -8.50
N GLN A 55 -19.72 -26.40 -8.94
CA GLN A 55 -18.54 -26.96 -9.59
C GLN A 55 -18.86 -27.36 -11.03
N LEU A 56 -17.89 -27.11 -11.94
CA LEU A 56 -17.97 -27.60 -13.31
C LEU A 56 -17.51 -29.07 -13.41
N ASP A 57 -17.88 -29.74 -14.51
CA ASP A 57 -17.50 -31.15 -14.77
C ASP A 57 -15.97 -31.36 -14.80
N ASN A 58 -15.19 -30.35 -15.17
CA ASN A 58 -13.73 -30.41 -15.16
C ASN A 58 -13.12 -30.17 -13.78
N GLY A 59 -13.95 -29.92 -12.77
CA GLY A 59 -13.53 -29.78 -11.38
C GLY A 59 -13.26 -28.34 -10.92
N LEU A 60 -13.48 -27.32 -11.76
CA LEU A 60 -13.37 -25.93 -11.36
C LEU A 60 -14.45 -25.56 -10.35
N THR A 61 -14.06 -25.03 -9.19
CA THR A 61 -14.99 -24.47 -8.21
C THR A 61 -15.30 -23.02 -8.58
N VAL A 62 -16.57 -22.65 -8.51
CA VAL A 62 -17.06 -21.29 -8.82
C VAL A 62 -17.92 -20.78 -7.68
N ILE A 63 -17.63 -19.61 -7.19
CA ILE A 63 -18.33 -18.94 -6.11
C ILE A 63 -18.84 -17.60 -6.63
N VAL A 64 -20.08 -17.25 -6.34
CA VAL A 64 -20.71 -16.00 -6.78
C VAL A 64 -21.36 -15.30 -5.61
N HIS A 65 -20.97 -14.05 -5.36
CA HIS A 65 -21.60 -13.13 -4.43
C HIS A 65 -22.27 -12.00 -5.21
N GLU A 66 -23.59 -11.89 -5.14
CA GLU A 66 -24.33 -10.81 -5.78
C GLU A 66 -24.34 -9.56 -4.91
N ASP A 67 -23.77 -8.47 -5.42
CA ASP A 67 -23.76 -7.15 -4.81
C ASP A 67 -23.98 -6.06 -5.88
N ARG A 68 -25.14 -5.46 -5.90
CA ARG A 68 -25.54 -4.49 -6.93
C ARG A 68 -25.34 -3.02 -6.53
N LYS A 69 -24.50 -2.75 -5.53
CA LYS A 69 -24.23 -1.40 -5.05
C LYS A 69 -23.45 -0.52 -6.04
N ALA A 70 -22.62 -1.15 -6.87
CA ALA A 70 -21.87 -0.52 -7.94
C ALA A 70 -21.93 -1.38 -9.20
N PRO A 71 -21.90 -0.80 -10.43
CA PRO A 71 -21.99 -1.57 -11.67
C PRO A 71 -20.65 -2.23 -12.06
N VAL A 72 -20.00 -2.85 -11.10
CA VAL A 72 -18.69 -3.53 -11.25
C VAL A 72 -18.74 -4.96 -10.74
N VAL A 73 -17.79 -5.78 -11.20
CA VAL A 73 -17.61 -7.17 -10.76
C VAL A 73 -16.15 -7.39 -10.42
N GLY A 74 -15.88 -7.72 -9.17
CA GLY A 74 -14.59 -8.25 -8.72
C GLY A 74 -14.46 -9.71 -9.14
N ILE A 75 -13.38 -10.05 -9.80
CA ILE A 75 -13.03 -11.40 -10.24
C ILE A 75 -11.76 -11.82 -9.54
N ALA A 76 -11.77 -12.98 -8.87
CA ALA A 76 -10.58 -13.57 -8.29
C ALA A 76 -10.42 -15.01 -8.79
N VAL A 77 -9.23 -15.33 -9.31
CA VAL A 77 -8.85 -16.67 -9.77
C VAL A 77 -7.67 -17.13 -8.92
N TRP A 78 -7.90 -18.14 -8.10
CA TRP A 78 -6.93 -18.65 -7.14
C TRP A 78 -6.54 -20.09 -7.49
N TYR A 79 -5.24 -20.34 -7.51
CA TYR A 79 -4.65 -21.68 -7.71
C TYR A 79 -4.04 -22.17 -6.40
N ASN A 80 -4.34 -23.39 -5.99
CA ASN A 80 -3.77 -24.02 -4.80
C ASN A 80 -2.37 -24.55 -5.12
N VAL A 81 -1.45 -23.63 -5.37
CA VAL A 81 -0.03 -23.87 -5.67
C VAL A 81 0.77 -22.62 -5.30
N GLY A 82 1.83 -22.80 -4.54
CA GLY A 82 2.73 -21.73 -4.12
C GLY A 82 4.17 -22.21 -4.04
N SER A 83 5.05 -21.42 -3.42
CA SER A 83 6.47 -21.76 -3.37
C SER A 83 6.78 -23.04 -2.57
N LYS A 84 5.91 -23.47 -1.62
CA LYS A 84 6.05 -24.74 -0.93
C LYS A 84 6.05 -25.96 -1.84
N ASP A 85 5.49 -25.82 -3.05
CA ASP A 85 5.33 -26.91 -4.02
C ASP A 85 6.49 -26.96 -5.04
N GLU A 86 7.47 -26.07 -4.91
CA GLU A 86 8.64 -25.98 -5.80
C GLU A 86 9.58 -27.18 -5.65
N PRO A 87 10.11 -27.70 -6.75
CA PRO A 87 11.15 -28.72 -6.70
C PRO A 87 12.45 -28.17 -6.09
N GLU A 88 13.24 -29.05 -5.47
CA GLU A 88 14.58 -28.72 -4.99
C GLU A 88 15.44 -28.12 -6.11
N GLY A 89 16.15 -27.00 -5.84
CA GLY A 89 16.97 -26.29 -6.82
C GLY A 89 16.16 -25.46 -7.84
N LYS A 90 14.89 -25.14 -7.53
CA LYS A 90 14.00 -24.34 -8.36
C LYS A 90 13.21 -23.32 -7.51
N THR A 91 13.84 -22.76 -6.48
CA THR A 91 13.20 -21.74 -5.66
C THR A 91 12.92 -20.45 -6.43
N GLY A 92 11.77 -19.82 -6.18
CA GLY A 92 11.28 -18.66 -6.92
C GLY A 92 10.51 -18.99 -8.19
N PHE A 93 10.34 -20.27 -8.51
CA PHE A 93 9.71 -20.69 -9.75
C PHE A 93 8.21 -20.43 -9.78
N ALA A 94 7.51 -20.59 -8.67
CA ALA A 94 6.08 -20.28 -8.56
C ALA A 94 5.80 -18.79 -8.82
N HIS A 95 6.66 -17.91 -8.31
CA HIS A 95 6.59 -16.47 -8.52
C HIS A 95 6.98 -16.07 -9.97
N LEU A 96 8.05 -16.64 -10.52
CA LEU A 96 8.40 -16.44 -11.92
C LEU A 96 7.24 -16.87 -12.83
N PHE A 97 6.54 -17.95 -12.49
CA PHE A 97 5.39 -18.42 -13.25
C PHE A 97 4.19 -17.46 -13.12
N GLU A 98 3.97 -16.83 -11.96
CA GLU A 98 3.00 -15.73 -11.82
C GLU A 98 3.26 -14.64 -12.87
N HIS A 99 4.51 -14.19 -13.02
CA HIS A 99 4.89 -13.20 -14.04
C HIS A 99 4.59 -13.68 -15.46
N LEU A 100 4.92 -14.91 -15.80
CA LEU A 100 4.64 -15.48 -17.13
C LEU A 100 3.15 -15.48 -17.48
N MET A 101 2.28 -15.61 -16.49
CA MET A 101 0.82 -15.58 -16.67
C MET A 101 0.30 -14.20 -17.10
N PHE A 102 1.07 -13.12 -16.96
CA PHE A 102 0.73 -11.79 -17.47
C PHE A 102 1.24 -11.53 -18.88
N ASN A 103 2.14 -12.34 -19.42
CA ASN A 103 2.76 -12.11 -20.73
C ASN A 103 1.95 -12.63 -21.92
N GLY A 104 0.64 -12.77 -21.77
CA GLY A 104 -0.29 -13.15 -22.81
C GLY A 104 -0.54 -14.65 -22.90
N SER A 105 -1.55 -15.01 -23.69
CA SER A 105 -2.00 -16.39 -23.98
C SER A 105 -2.24 -16.59 -25.47
N GLU A 106 -2.63 -17.78 -25.89
CA GLU A 106 -2.75 -18.14 -27.32
C GLU A 106 -3.69 -17.23 -28.12
N ASN A 107 -4.82 -16.82 -27.54
CA ASN A 107 -5.80 -15.95 -28.19
C ASN A 107 -5.73 -14.49 -27.70
N ALA A 108 -4.95 -14.22 -26.65
CA ALA A 108 -4.66 -12.91 -26.12
C ALA A 108 -3.13 -12.72 -26.05
N PRO A 109 -2.43 -12.56 -27.19
CA PRO A 109 -0.98 -12.63 -27.27
C PRO A 109 -0.24 -11.41 -26.71
N ALA A 110 -0.92 -10.26 -26.57
CA ALA A 110 -0.33 -9.08 -25.95
C ALA A 110 -0.21 -9.25 -24.44
N ASP A 111 0.47 -8.29 -23.82
CA ASP A 111 0.53 -8.21 -22.37
C ASP A 111 -0.88 -8.13 -21.77
N TYR A 112 -1.10 -8.83 -20.66
CA TYR A 112 -2.40 -8.97 -20.02
C TYR A 112 -2.97 -7.62 -19.56
N PHE A 113 -2.11 -6.71 -19.11
CA PHE A 113 -2.50 -5.37 -18.71
C PHE A 113 -3.10 -4.54 -19.86
N GLN A 114 -2.74 -4.83 -21.11
CA GLN A 114 -3.37 -4.18 -22.25
C GLN A 114 -4.86 -4.52 -22.35
N TYR A 115 -5.21 -5.79 -22.15
CA TYR A 115 -6.62 -6.21 -22.17
C TYR A 115 -7.39 -5.68 -20.98
N LEU A 116 -6.75 -5.60 -19.81
CA LEU A 116 -7.35 -5.00 -18.62
C LEU A 116 -7.66 -3.51 -18.84
N ALA A 117 -6.71 -2.75 -19.40
CA ALA A 117 -6.92 -1.34 -19.76
C ALA A 117 -8.06 -1.16 -20.78
N GLU A 118 -8.13 -2.02 -21.82
CA GLU A 118 -9.25 -2.00 -22.80
C GLU A 118 -10.61 -2.25 -22.12
N MET A 119 -10.66 -2.94 -21.00
CA MET A 119 -11.86 -3.26 -20.23
C MET A 119 -12.22 -2.19 -19.19
N GLY A 120 -11.32 -1.25 -18.91
CA GLY A 120 -11.46 -0.32 -17.80
C GLY A 120 -11.40 -1.02 -16.45
N ALA A 121 -10.50 -1.97 -16.31
CA ALA A 121 -10.31 -2.73 -15.08
C ALA A 121 -9.60 -1.90 -14.00
N THR A 122 -10.03 -2.06 -12.76
CA THR A 122 -9.39 -1.49 -11.57
C THR A 122 -8.92 -2.62 -10.63
N ASP A 123 -8.12 -2.27 -9.62
CA ASP A 123 -7.70 -3.17 -8.54
C ASP A 123 -7.13 -4.52 -9.02
N TYR A 124 -6.43 -4.53 -10.14
CA TYR A 124 -5.88 -5.76 -10.71
C TYR A 124 -4.46 -6.03 -10.24
N ASN A 125 -4.19 -7.30 -9.93
CA ASN A 125 -2.85 -7.77 -9.57
C ASN A 125 -2.76 -9.31 -9.65
N GLY A 126 -1.56 -9.83 -9.47
CA GLY A 126 -1.27 -11.21 -9.11
C GLY A 126 -0.39 -11.25 -7.88
N THR A 127 -0.46 -12.32 -7.11
CA THR A 127 0.45 -12.55 -5.99
C THR A 127 0.71 -14.04 -5.80
N THR A 128 1.92 -14.34 -5.34
CA THR A 128 2.32 -15.70 -4.92
C THR A 128 2.78 -15.66 -3.45
N ASN A 129 2.36 -16.65 -2.68
CA ASN A 129 2.92 -16.92 -1.37
C ASN A 129 3.33 -18.41 -1.24
N PHE A 130 3.59 -18.88 -0.04
CA PHE A 130 3.95 -20.28 0.17
C PHE A 130 2.88 -21.25 -0.31
N ASP A 131 1.59 -20.88 -0.23
CA ASP A 131 0.46 -21.80 -0.37
C ASP A 131 -0.32 -21.67 -1.66
N ARG A 132 -0.36 -20.48 -2.24
CA ARG A 132 -1.23 -20.18 -3.38
C ARG A 132 -0.62 -19.17 -4.34
N THR A 133 -1.08 -19.19 -5.59
CA THR A 133 -0.91 -18.12 -6.57
C THR A 133 -2.28 -17.62 -6.99
N ASN A 134 -2.49 -16.31 -7.01
CA ASN A 134 -3.78 -15.75 -7.39
C ASN A 134 -3.65 -14.59 -8.36
N TYR A 135 -4.77 -14.33 -9.04
CA TYR A 135 -4.96 -13.18 -9.92
C TYR A 135 -6.33 -12.60 -9.63
N PHE A 136 -6.43 -11.29 -9.65
CA PHE A 136 -7.71 -10.62 -9.44
C PHE A 136 -7.76 -9.30 -10.20
N GLN A 137 -8.98 -8.87 -10.54
CA GLN A 137 -9.31 -7.58 -11.12
C GLN A 137 -10.77 -7.24 -10.86
N THR A 138 -11.06 -5.95 -10.83
CA THR A 138 -12.42 -5.42 -10.82
C THR A 138 -12.71 -4.84 -12.20
N VAL A 139 -13.82 -5.25 -12.81
CA VAL A 139 -14.21 -4.78 -14.15
C VAL A 139 -15.61 -4.18 -14.13
N PRO A 140 -15.92 -3.18 -14.97
CA PRO A 140 -17.29 -2.77 -15.22
C PRO A 140 -18.15 -3.96 -15.68
N ARG A 141 -19.40 -4.03 -15.23
CA ARG A 141 -20.32 -5.13 -15.57
C ARG A 141 -20.37 -5.50 -17.06
N PRO A 142 -20.36 -4.54 -18.02
CA PRO A 142 -20.34 -4.82 -19.46
C PRO A 142 -19.07 -5.52 -19.96
N ALA A 143 -17.97 -5.49 -19.21
CA ALA A 143 -16.71 -6.15 -19.55
C ALA A 143 -16.57 -7.57 -18.97
N LEU A 144 -17.48 -8.02 -18.10
CA LEU A 144 -17.39 -9.30 -17.41
C LEU A 144 -17.17 -10.49 -18.38
N GLU A 145 -17.91 -10.55 -19.51
CA GLU A 145 -17.76 -11.67 -20.44
C GLU A 145 -16.34 -11.71 -21.05
N ARG A 146 -15.77 -10.55 -21.39
CA ARG A 146 -14.41 -10.45 -21.91
C ARG A 146 -13.37 -10.84 -20.84
N ALA A 147 -13.56 -10.44 -19.59
CA ALA A 147 -12.68 -10.80 -18.48
C ALA A 147 -12.69 -12.32 -18.24
N LEU A 148 -13.85 -12.96 -18.23
CA LEU A 148 -13.94 -14.42 -18.11
C LEU A 148 -13.32 -15.16 -19.32
N TRP A 149 -13.45 -14.60 -20.52
CA TRP A 149 -12.75 -15.14 -21.70
C TRP A 149 -11.24 -15.05 -21.51
N LEU A 150 -10.72 -13.92 -21.07
CA LEU A 150 -9.30 -13.68 -20.87
C LEU A 150 -8.72 -14.60 -19.77
N GLU A 151 -9.38 -14.69 -18.60
CA GLU A 151 -8.99 -15.59 -17.51
C GLU A 151 -8.98 -17.05 -17.93
N SER A 152 -10.00 -17.48 -18.67
CA SER A 152 -10.07 -18.85 -19.17
C SER A 152 -9.05 -19.14 -20.28
N ASP A 153 -8.61 -18.11 -21.02
CA ASP A 153 -7.57 -18.29 -22.03
C ASP A 153 -6.21 -18.51 -21.38
N ARG A 154 -5.83 -17.73 -20.37
CA ARG A 154 -4.60 -18.02 -19.63
C ARG A 154 -4.65 -19.33 -18.83
N MET A 155 -5.81 -19.73 -18.29
CA MET A 155 -5.95 -21.00 -17.57
C MET A 155 -5.78 -22.22 -18.50
N GLY A 156 -6.31 -22.17 -19.71
CA GLY A 156 -6.38 -23.33 -20.59
C GLY A 156 -5.44 -23.30 -21.79
N TYR A 157 -4.95 -22.12 -22.19
CA TYR A 157 -4.27 -21.90 -23.48
C TYR A 157 -3.06 -20.96 -23.34
N LEU A 158 -2.28 -21.12 -22.26
CA LEU A 158 -1.10 -20.31 -21.97
C LEU A 158 0.11 -20.75 -22.80
N LEU A 159 0.39 -22.06 -22.83
CA LEU A 159 1.70 -22.59 -23.24
C LEU A 159 2.10 -22.27 -24.70
N GLY A 160 1.13 -22.12 -25.59
CA GLY A 160 1.41 -21.72 -26.97
C GLY A 160 1.90 -20.29 -27.13
N ALA A 161 1.75 -19.46 -26.10
CA ALA A 161 2.20 -18.08 -26.07
C ALA A 161 3.47 -17.85 -25.23
N VAL A 162 3.89 -18.83 -24.42
CA VAL A 162 5.14 -18.75 -23.64
C VAL A 162 6.33 -19.13 -24.53
N THR A 163 7.24 -18.21 -24.72
CA THR A 163 8.43 -18.35 -25.56
C THR A 163 9.69 -18.26 -24.72
N GLN A 164 10.84 -18.69 -25.27
CA GLN A 164 12.12 -18.57 -24.58
C GLN A 164 12.44 -17.10 -24.26
N GLY A 165 12.16 -16.18 -25.20
CA GLY A 165 12.40 -14.76 -24.99
C GLY A 165 11.57 -14.18 -23.83
N LYS A 166 10.29 -14.59 -23.71
CA LYS A 166 9.45 -14.18 -22.56
C LYS A 166 9.98 -14.74 -21.24
N LEU A 167 10.39 -16.01 -21.22
CA LEU A 167 10.97 -16.63 -20.03
C LEU A 167 12.24 -15.89 -19.59
N ASP A 168 13.15 -15.62 -20.53
CA ASP A 168 14.42 -14.94 -20.23
C ASP A 168 14.19 -13.49 -19.76
N ASN A 169 13.22 -12.78 -20.37
CA ASN A 169 12.83 -11.44 -19.94
C ASN A 169 12.29 -11.45 -18.51
N GLN A 170 11.27 -12.29 -18.23
CA GLN A 170 10.64 -12.31 -16.91
C GLN A 170 11.58 -12.82 -15.81
N ARG A 171 12.53 -13.69 -16.14
CA ARG A 171 13.63 -14.02 -15.22
C ARG A 171 14.41 -12.77 -14.81
N GLY A 172 14.81 -11.94 -15.77
CA GLY A 172 15.52 -10.68 -15.51
C GLY A 172 14.66 -9.70 -14.68
N VAL A 173 13.33 -9.63 -14.93
CA VAL A 173 12.41 -8.80 -14.16
C VAL A 173 12.34 -9.26 -12.70
N VAL A 174 12.14 -10.56 -12.43
CA VAL A 174 12.11 -11.13 -11.07
C VAL A 174 13.44 -10.93 -10.34
N GLN A 175 14.57 -11.10 -11.03
CA GLN A 175 15.89 -10.81 -10.47
C GLN A 175 16.07 -9.33 -10.11
N ASN A 176 15.52 -8.41 -10.91
CA ASN A 176 15.54 -6.98 -10.59
C ASN A 176 14.63 -6.65 -9.39
N GLU A 177 13.48 -7.31 -9.27
CA GLU A 177 12.61 -7.21 -8.10
C GLU A 177 13.35 -7.67 -6.84
N LYS A 178 14.01 -8.83 -6.89
CA LYS A 178 14.83 -9.32 -5.79
C LYS A 178 15.92 -8.30 -5.40
N ARG A 179 16.67 -7.77 -6.38
CA ARG A 179 17.69 -6.73 -6.12
C ARG A 179 17.08 -5.49 -5.47
N GLN A 180 15.89 -5.07 -5.90
CA GLN A 180 15.20 -3.92 -5.33
C GLN A 180 14.80 -4.15 -3.88
N GLY A 181 14.25 -5.32 -3.56
CA GLY A 181 13.89 -5.73 -2.20
C GLY A 181 15.13 -5.83 -1.30
N ASP A 182 16.14 -6.56 -1.75
CA ASP A 182 17.39 -6.77 -1.01
C ASP A 182 18.14 -5.45 -0.75
N ASN A 183 18.03 -4.46 -1.64
CA ASN A 183 18.68 -3.14 -1.49
C ASN A 183 18.01 -2.23 -0.44
N GLN A 184 16.81 -2.55 0.03
CA GLN A 184 16.18 -1.78 1.12
C GLN A 184 16.87 -2.03 2.47
N PRO A 185 16.81 -1.07 3.39
CA PRO A 185 17.24 -1.29 4.76
C PRO A 185 16.45 -2.44 5.41
N GLY A 186 17.16 -3.47 5.88
CA GLY A 186 16.55 -4.69 6.42
C GLY A 186 16.06 -5.69 5.38
N GLY A 187 16.34 -5.50 4.08
CA GLY A 187 15.85 -6.34 2.98
C GLY A 187 16.22 -7.82 3.08
N LEU A 188 17.26 -8.17 3.86
CA LEU A 188 17.72 -9.55 4.03
C LEU A 188 17.17 -10.26 5.28
N ILE A 189 16.39 -9.58 6.12
CA ILE A 189 15.84 -10.13 7.38
C ILE A 189 15.03 -11.40 7.12
N PHE A 190 14.21 -11.42 6.08
CA PHE A 190 13.30 -12.54 5.84
C PHE A 190 14.03 -13.84 5.51
N TYR A 191 15.16 -13.77 4.79
CA TYR A 191 15.99 -14.93 4.52
C TYR A 191 16.55 -15.51 5.83
N GLU A 192 17.06 -14.67 6.72
CA GLU A 192 17.57 -15.05 8.03
C GLU A 192 16.49 -15.70 8.91
N ILE A 193 15.26 -15.18 8.86
CA ILE A 193 14.12 -15.78 9.58
C ILE A 193 13.85 -17.19 9.07
N LEU A 194 13.74 -17.36 7.74
CA LEU A 194 13.42 -18.66 7.15
C LEU A 194 14.48 -19.70 7.45
N GLU A 195 15.76 -19.38 7.34
CA GLU A 195 16.89 -20.27 7.62
C GLU A 195 16.93 -20.73 9.10
N ASN A 196 16.54 -19.84 10.01
CA ASN A 196 16.62 -20.15 11.44
C ASN A 196 15.37 -20.82 12.00
N ILE A 197 14.20 -20.55 11.43
CA ILE A 197 12.92 -21.11 11.90
C ILE A 197 12.65 -22.47 11.28
N PHE A 198 12.93 -22.65 9.99
CA PHE A 198 12.60 -23.88 9.28
C PHE A 198 13.81 -24.80 9.18
N PRO A 199 13.63 -26.12 9.36
CA PRO A 199 14.70 -27.09 9.10
C PRO A 199 14.97 -27.23 7.59
N ASP A 200 16.17 -27.71 7.26
CA ASP A 200 16.55 -27.99 5.87
C ASP A 200 15.50 -28.86 5.16
N GLY A 201 15.13 -28.46 3.96
CA GLY A 201 14.14 -29.16 3.15
C GLY A 201 12.68 -28.97 3.59
N HIS A 202 12.42 -28.08 4.55
CA HIS A 202 11.05 -27.74 4.90
C HIS A 202 10.39 -26.94 3.76
N PRO A 203 9.14 -27.22 3.37
CA PRO A 203 8.48 -26.54 2.25
C PRO A 203 8.42 -25.01 2.37
N TYR A 204 8.41 -24.46 3.59
CA TYR A 204 8.46 -23.00 3.84
C TYR A 204 9.88 -22.50 4.16
N GLY A 205 10.91 -23.32 3.95
CA GLY A 205 12.29 -22.99 4.33
C GLY A 205 13.04 -22.10 3.31
N HIS A 206 12.38 -21.64 2.27
CA HIS A 206 12.96 -20.73 1.27
C HIS A 206 12.02 -19.56 0.94
N SER A 207 12.58 -18.48 0.42
CA SER A 207 11.78 -17.31 0.06
C SER A 207 10.96 -17.55 -1.22
N VAL A 208 9.82 -16.89 -1.31
CA VAL A 208 8.94 -16.95 -2.50
C VAL A 208 9.62 -16.35 -3.73
N ILE A 209 10.47 -15.32 -3.55
CA ILE A 209 11.26 -14.72 -4.64
C ILE A 209 12.37 -15.65 -5.15
N GLY A 210 12.80 -16.62 -4.34
CA GLY A 210 13.83 -17.58 -4.66
C GLY A 210 15.28 -17.05 -4.64
N SER A 211 16.20 -17.88 -5.14
CA SER A 211 17.60 -17.51 -5.31
C SER A 211 17.91 -17.09 -6.75
N MET A 212 18.95 -16.26 -6.95
CA MET A 212 19.41 -15.89 -8.29
C MET A 212 19.81 -17.12 -9.11
N ALA A 213 20.50 -18.07 -8.48
CA ALA A 213 20.96 -19.30 -9.13
C ALA A 213 19.83 -20.22 -9.58
N ASP A 214 18.78 -20.36 -8.75
CA ASP A 214 17.63 -21.19 -9.08
C ASP A 214 16.77 -20.55 -10.19
N LEU A 215 16.61 -19.22 -10.16
CA LEU A 215 15.95 -18.48 -11.23
C LEU A 215 16.70 -18.65 -12.57
N ASP A 216 18.03 -18.58 -12.58
CA ASP A 216 18.85 -18.82 -13.77
C ASP A 216 18.67 -20.25 -14.32
N SER A 217 18.40 -21.22 -13.45
CA SER A 217 18.23 -22.62 -13.82
C SER A 217 16.85 -22.94 -14.42
N ALA A 218 15.86 -22.01 -14.35
CA ALA A 218 14.52 -22.23 -14.86
C ALA A 218 14.49 -22.42 -16.38
N SER A 219 13.90 -23.53 -16.84
CA SER A 219 13.84 -23.90 -18.25
C SER A 219 12.40 -23.92 -18.78
N MET A 220 12.26 -23.92 -20.13
CA MET A 220 10.97 -24.11 -20.79
C MET A 220 10.31 -25.45 -20.46
N GLU A 221 11.09 -26.51 -20.19
CA GLU A 221 10.55 -27.81 -19.76
C GLU A 221 9.93 -27.71 -18.36
N ASP A 222 10.58 -26.99 -17.45
CA ASP A 222 10.06 -26.72 -16.10
C ASP A 222 8.74 -25.94 -16.18
N VAL A 223 8.70 -24.85 -16.98
CA VAL A 223 7.50 -24.03 -17.21
C VAL A 223 6.32 -24.88 -17.71
N GLN A 224 6.57 -25.70 -18.73
CA GLN A 224 5.54 -26.57 -19.31
C GLN A 224 5.07 -27.66 -18.35
N GLY A 225 5.99 -28.23 -17.57
CA GLY A 225 5.70 -29.21 -16.53
C GLY A 225 4.82 -28.63 -15.43
N TRP A 226 5.24 -27.50 -14.89
CA TRP A 226 4.54 -26.78 -13.82
C TRP A 226 3.11 -26.41 -14.20
N PHE A 227 2.92 -25.83 -15.38
CA PHE A 227 1.59 -25.49 -15.86
C PHE A 227 0.66 -26.72 -15.94
N ARG A 228 1.15 -27.81 -16.58
CA ARG A 228 0.35 -29.04 -16.74
C ARG A 228 0.01 -29.70 -15.42
N ASP A 229 0.93 -29.62 -14.45
CA ASP A 229 0.79 -30.33 -13.18
C ASP A 229 -0.03 -29.52 -12.15
N LYS A 230 0.04 -28.19 -12.19
CA LYS A 230 -0.45 -27.31 -11.13
C LYS A 230 -1.62 -26.39 -11.52
N TYR A 231 -1.72 -25.99 -12.80
CA TYR A 231 -2.67 -24.93 -13.24
C TYR A 231 -3.95 -25.48 -13.88
N GLY A 232 -4.31 -26.73 -13.61
CA GLY A 232 -5.56 -27.30 -14.07
C GLY A 232 -6.79 -26.71 -13.35
N PRO A 233 -7.97 -26.69 -14.01
CA PRO A 233 -9.20 -26.13 -13.44
C PRO A 233 -9.63 -26.80 -12.12
N ASN A 234 -9.32 -28.08 -11.93
CA ASN A 234 -9.58 -28.80 -10.67
C ASN A 234 -8.63 -28.44 -9.52
N ASN A 235 -7.68 -27.55 -9.73
CA ASN A 235 -6.80 -26.95 -8.71
C ASN A 235 -7.04 -25.45 -8.58
N ALA A 236 -8.14 -24.95 -9.13
CA ALA A 236 -8.47 -23.54 -9.16
C ALA A 236 -9.87 -23.25 -8.64
N THR A 237 -10.03 -22.06 -8.07
CA THR A 237 -11.32 -21.47 -7.69
C THR A 237 -11.47 -20.13 -8.38
N VAL A 238 -12.64 -19.90 -8.99
CA VAL A 238 -13.04 -18.62 -9.57
C VAL A 238 -14.14 -18.02 -8.70
N VAL A 239 -13.91 -16.80 -8.22
CA VAL A 239 -14.90 -16.07 -7.45
C VAL A 239 -15.31 -14.81 -8.19
N LEU A 240 -16.61 -14.59 -8.26
CA LEU A 240 -17.23 -13.38 -8.81
C LEU A 240 -18.02 -12.68 -7.71
N ALA A 241 -17.68 -11.42 -7.42
CA ALA A 241 -18.41 -10.62 -6.44
C ALA A 241 -18.81 -9.28 -7.06
N GLY A 242 -20.05 -8.88 -6.92
CA GLY A 242 -20.53 -7.60 -7.45
C GLY A 242 -21.82 -7.72 -8.27
N ASP A 243 -21.94 -6.90 -9.32
CA ASP A 243 -23.14 -6.81 -10.16
C ASP A 243 -23.33 -8.03 -11.08
N VAL A 244 -23.44 -9.21 -10.46
CA VAL A 244 -23.67 -10.46 -11.16
C VAL A 244 -24.32 -11.48 -10.25
N SER A 245 -25.40 -12.13 -10.67
CA SER A 245 -25.99 -13.29 -9.99
C SER A 245 -25.36 -14.59 -10.47
N ALA A 246 -25.50 -15.66 -9.67
CA ALA A 246 -25.07 -17.02 -10.07
C ALA A 246 -25.78 -17.51 -11.35
N ALA A 247 -27.03 -17.12 -11.55
CA ALA A 247 -27.78 -17.46 -12.76
C ALA A 247 -27.24 -16.80 -14.02
N GLU A 248 -26.71 -15.58 -13.92
CA GLU A 248 -26.04 -14.85 -15.01
C GLU A 248 -24.60 -15.37 -15.23
N ALA A 249 -23.87 -15.66 -14.16
CA ALA A 249 -22.47 -16.11 -14.19
C ALA A 249 -22.32 -17.52 -14.79
N ARG A 250 -23.17 -18.48 -14.37
CA ARG A 250 -23.05 -19.90 -14.72
C ARG A 250 -22.91 -20.15 -16.22
N PRO A 251 -23.79 -19.65 -17.13
CA PRO A 251 -23.66 -19.92 -18.56
C PRO A 251 -22.38 -19.30 -19.17
N LEU A 252 -21.86 -18.21 -18.63
CA LEU A 252 -20.60 -17.61 -19.08
C LEU A 252 -19.41 -18.47 -18.64
N VAL A 253 -19.36 -18.85 -17.38
CA VAL A 253 -18.29 -19.71 -16.83
C VAL A 253 -18.29 -21.08 -17.53
N GLU A 254 -19.44 -21.73 -17.71
CA GLU A 254 -19.55 -22.99 -18.45
C GLU A 254 -19.06 -22.86 -19.90
N ARG A 255 -19.35 -21.75 -20.59
CA ARG A 255 -18.91 -21.48 -21.96
C ARG A 255 -17.38 -21.36 -22.06
N TYR A 256 -16.76 -20.60 -21.16
CA TYR A 256 -15.35 -20.24 -21.27
C TYR A 256 -14.42 -21.24 -20.59
N PHE A 257 -14.76 -21.70 -19.39
CA PHE A 257 -13.93 -22.61 -18.59
C PHE A 257 -14.30 -24.08 -18.77
N GLY A 258 -15.56 -24.41 -19.10
CA GLY A 258 -16.00 -25.78 -19.27
C GLY A 258 -15.20 -26.62 -20.30
N PRO A 259 -14.77 -26.05 -21.44
CA PRO A 259 -13.96 -26.77 -22.42
C PRO A 259 -12.52 -27.09 -21.96
N ILE A 260 -12.01 -26.46 -20.90
CA ILE A 260 -10.64 -26.69 -20.41
C ILE A 260 -10.56 -28.08 -19.80
N ALA A 261 -9.56 -28.85 -20.23
CA ALA A 261 -9.36 -30.20 -19.73
C ALA A 261 -9.01 -30.22 -18.24
N ARG A 262 -9.56 -31.19 -17.52
CA ARG A 262 -9.18 -31.43 -16.12
C ARG A 262 -7.69 -31.74 -16.01
N GLY A 263 -7.00 -31.10 -15.10
CA GLY A 263 -5.60 -31.36 -14.75
C GLY A 263 -5.44 -32.63 -13.89
N PRO A 264 -4.20 -33.03 -13.61
CA PRO A 264 -3.92 -34.07 -12.63
C PRO A 264 -4.45 -33.68 -11.24
N VAL A 265 -4.50 -34.67 -10.35
CA VAL A 265 -4.83 -34.40 -8.95
C VAL A 265 -3.66 -33.70 -8.29
N ASN A 266 -3.88 -32.51 -7.78
CA ASN A 266 -2.85 -31.79 -7.00
C ASN A 266 -2.63 -32.51 -5.65
N ASN A 267 -1.35 -32.67 -5.29
CA ASN A 267 -0.93 -33.14 -3.98
C ASN A 267 0.01 -32.07 -3.42
N PRO A 268 -0.54 -31.06 -2.74
CA PRO A 268 0.27 -29.96 -2.19
C PRO A 268 1.26 -30.50 -1.15
N ALA A 269 2.44 -29.90 -1.08
CA ALA A 269 3.44 -30.23 -0.09
C ALA A 269 2.87 -30.06 1.33
N MET A 270 3.17 -31.04 2.20
CA MET A 270 2.76 -31.00 3.61
C MET A 270 3.83 -30.26 4.41
N ALA A 271 3.46 -29.14 5.00
CA ALA A 271 4.32 -28.37 5.89
C ALA A 271 3.85 -28.58 7.33
N GLU A 272 4.72 -29.15 8.17
CA GLU A 272 4.44 -29.33 9.60
C GLU A 272 5.00 -28.14 10.39
N ILE A 273 4.36 -27.76 11.49
CA ILE A 273 4.85 -26.68 12.35
C ILE A 273 6.18 -27.14 12.98
N PRO A 274 7.32 -26.49 12.68
CA PRO A 274 8.60 -26.91 13.26
C PRO A 274 8.65 -26.60 14.76
N THR A 275 9.53 -27.29 15.46
CA THR A 275 9.84 -26.99 16.84
C THR A 275 11.35 -26.82 16.94
N LEU A 276 11.80 -25.64 17.36
CA LEU A 276 13.21 -25.39 17.61
C LEU A 276 13.68 -26.21 18.79
N ALA A 277 14.87 -26.82 18.67
CA ALA A 277 15.44 -27.66 19.75
C ALA A 277 15.88 -26.84 20.96
N GLU A 278 16.29 -25.60 20.74
CA GLU A 278 16.74 -24.62 21.72
C GLU A 278 16.54 -23.20 21.16
N ASP A 279 16.67 -22.20 22.01
CA ASP A 279 16.66 -20.81 21.55
C ASP A 279 17.84 -20.55 20.62
N LYS A 280 17.56 -19.86 19.48
CA LYS A 280 18.57 -19.43 18.54
C LYS A 280 18.72 -17.90 18.59
N ARG A 281 19.90 -17.41 18.21
CA ARG A 281 20.17 -15.97 18.14
C ARG A 281 21.07 -15.64 16.95
N SER A 282 20.72 -14.59 16.24
CA SER A 282 21.53 -13.98 15.20
C SER A 282 21.63 -12.47 15.40
N VAL A 283 22.74 -11.90 14.95
CA VAL A 283 22.95 -10.45 14.89
C VAL A 283 23.30 -10.09 13.45
N MET A 284 22.51 -9.23 12.85
CA MET A 284 22.75 -8.71 11.51
C MET A 284 23.08 -7.22 11.60
N ARG A 285 23.95 -6.74 10.71
CA ARG A 285 24.15 -5.31 10.49
C ARG A 285 23.63 -4.90 9.15
N ASP A 286 22.96 -3.74 9.14
CA ASP A 286 22.48 -3.14 7.90
C ASP A 286 22.37 -1.62 8.04
N GLN A 287 22.10 -0.96 6.93
CA GLN A 287 21.88 0.47 6.86
C GLN A 287 20.51 0.84 7.43
N VAL A 288 20.35 0.70 8.75
CA VAL A 288 19.15 1.07 9.50
C VAL A 288 19.48 2.20 10.48
N ALA A 289 18.44 2.92 10.95
CA ALA A 289 18.64 4.08 11.84
C ALA A 289 18.79 3.70 13.32
N ALA A 290 18.23 2.58 13.74
CA ALA A 290 18.20 2.16 15.13
C ALA A 290 18.28 0.63 15.23
N THR A 291 18.79 0.14 16.36
CA THR A 291 18.81 -1.30 16.65
C THR A 291 17.39 -1.79 16.90
N THR A 292 17.03 -2.91 16.28
CA THR A 292 15.76 -3.60 16.53
C THR A 292 16.03 -5.01 17.00
N ILE A 293 15.37 -5.44 18.07
CA ILE A 293 15.35 -6.81 18.53
C ILE A 293 13.99 -7.43 18.23
N THR A 294 13.97 -8.59 17.58
CA THR A 294 12.74 -9.33 17.28
C THR A 294 12.89 -10.78 17.68
N LYS A 295 11.90 -11.29 18.39
CA LYS A 295 11.78 -12.71 18.73
C LYS A 295 10.72 -13.36 17.86
N TYR A 296 11.03 -14.52 17.29
CA TYR A 296 10.17 -15.27 16.39
C TYR A 296 9.90 -16.67 16.94
N TRP A 297 8.66 -17.13 16.78
CA TRP A 297 8.24 -18.50 17.11
C TRP A 297 7.48 -19.11 15.94
N PRO A 298 7.76 -20.36 15.56
CA PRO A 298 6.85 -21.11 14.71
C PRO A 298 5.48 -21.22 15.38
N ALA A 299 4.42 -21.00 14.62
CA ALA A 299 3.04 -20.97 15.10
C ALA A 299 2.11 -21.78 14.17
N PRO A 300 0.88 -22.05 14.59
CA PRO A 300 -0.09 -22.71 13.70
C PRO A 300 -0.55 -21.77 12.58
N GLY A 301 -0.94 -22.37 11.46
CA GLY A 301 -1.49 -21.64 10.33
C GLY A 301 -3.00 -21.40 10.42
N ILE A 302 -3.56 -20.85 9.32
CA ILE A 302 -4.92 -20.30 9.23
C ILE A 302 -6.04 -21.30 9.60
N THR A 303 -5.82 -22.58 9.41
CA THR A 303 -6.83 -23.60 9.70
C THR A 303 -6.88 -24.06 11.16
N SER A 304 -6.04 -23.48 12.02
CA SER A 304 -5.99 -23.79 13.44
C SER A 304 -7.15 -23.18 14.21
N GLU A 305 -7.74 -23.93 15.14
CA GLU A 305 -8.75 -23.41 16.08
C GLU A 305 -8.18 -22.35 17.05
N GLU A 306 -6.85 -22.27 17.20
CA GLU A 306 -6.17 -21.31 18.09
C GLU A 306 -5.82 -20.00 17.39
N LEU A 307 -5.94 -19.91 16.06
CA LEU A 307 -5.49 -18.75 15.31
C LEU A 307 -6.12 -17.45 15.79
N THR A 308 -7.45 -17.41 15.93
CA THR A 308 -8.16 -16.20 16.39
C THR A 308 -7.67 -15.75 17.76
N ALA A 309 -7.44 -16.71 18.69
CA ALA A 309 -6.92 -16.40 20.01
C ALA A 309 -5.48 -15.87 19.97
N LEU A 310 -4.65 -16.38 19.06
CA LEU A 310 -3.27 -15.90 18.86
C LEU A 310 -3.25 -14.49 18.24
N ASN A 311 -4.07 -14.25 17.22
CA ASN A 311 -4.13 -12.95 16.57
C ASN A 311 -4.62 -11.87 17.54
N ILE A 312 -5.66 -12.13 18.30
CA ILE A 312 -6.13 -11.22 19.36
C ILE A 312 -5.07 -11.07 20.46
N GLY A 313 -4.41 -12.16 20.85
CA GLY A 313 -3.35 -12.12 21.85
C GLY A 313 -2.16 -11.27 21.45
N THR A 314 -1.70 -11.37 20.21
CA THR A 314 -0.63 -10.51 19.68
C THR A 314 -1.07 -9.06 19.50
N SER A 315 -2.32 -8.82 19.07
CA SER A 315 -2.89 -7.48 18.97
C SER A 315 -2.89 -6.75 20.32
N ILE A 316 -3.36 -7.40 21.37
CA ILE A 316 -3.36 -6.86 22.75
C ILE A 316 -1.93 -6.67 23.26
N PHE A 317 -1.01 -7.58 22.95
CA PHE A 317 0.34 -7.53 23.47
C PHE A 317 1.19 -6.43 22.84
N GLY A 318 1.15 -6.25 21.51
CA GLY A 318 1.99 -5.29 20.81
C GLY A 318 1.42 -4.76 19.47
N GLY A 319 0.17 -5.10 19.12
CA GLY A 319 -0.42 -4.70 17.84
C GLY A 319 -1.35 -3.50 17.90
N LEU A 320 -1.99 -3.25 19.05
CA LEU A 320 -2.91 -2.12 19.25
C LEU A 320 -2.15 -0.88 19.75
N ALA A 321 -2.74 0.30 19.56
CA ALA A 321 -2.24 1.55 20.13
C ALA A 321 -2.28 1.54 21.68
N SER A 322 -3.21 0.79 22.28
CA SER A 322 -3.29 0.54 23.73
C SER A 322 -2.50 -0.68 24.19
N SER A 323 -1.63 -1.26 23.36
CA SER A 323 -0.95 -2.52 23.65
C SER A 323 -0.02 -2.44 24.86
N ARG A 324 0.14 -3.56 25.57
CA ARG A 324 0.97 -3.63 26.79
C ARG A 324 2.43 -3.32 26.54
N LEU A 325 2.99 -3.72 25.40
CA LEU A 325 4.38 -3.39 25.06
C LEU A 325 4.55 -1.90 24.82
N ASP A 326 3.61 -1.25 24.14
CA ASP A 326 3.67 0.18 23.89
C ASP A 326 3.56 0.96 25.19
N GLU A 327 2.56 0.65 26.01
CA GLU A 327 2.36 1.29 27.32
C GLU A 327 3.64 1.24 28.18
N VAL A 328 4.28 0.07 28.28
CA VAL A 328 5.42 -0.09 29.17
C VAL A 328 6.72 0.39 28.53
N LEU A 329 7.09 -0.14 27.36
CA LEU A 329 8.43 0.09 26.79
C LEU A 329 8.58 1.43 26.09
N VAL A 330 7.50 1.96 25.50
CA VAL A 330 7.56 3.22 24.74
C VAL A 330 7.10 4.38 25.61
N ARG A 331 5.98 4.22 26.30
CA ARG A 331 5.33 5.31 27.05
C ARG A 331 5.95 5.50 28.43
N ASN A 332 5.90 4.49 29.27
CA ASN A 332 6.26 4.63 30.70
C ASN A 332 7.77 4.57 30.92
N GLU A 333 8.44 3.50 30.48
CA GLU A 333 9.86 3.28 30.74
C GLU A 333 10.77 3.90 29.68
N GLN A 334 10.23 4.20 28.51
CA GLN A 334 10.94 4.84 27.38
C GLN A 334 12.24 4.11 27.01
N LEU A 335 12.21 2.78 26.96
CA LEU A 335 13.31 1.94 26.52
C LEU A 335 13.34 1.73 25.01
N ALA A 336 12.16 1.82 24.37
CA ALA A 336 11.97 1.67 22.94
C ALA A 336 11.38 2.94 22.31
N VAL A 337 11.59 3.12 21.01
CA VAL A 337 10.91 4.12 20.19
C VAL A 337 9.69 3.54 19.44
N GLY A 338 9.58 2.22 19.43
CA GLY A 338 8.46 1.50 18.85
C GLY A 338 8.50 0.04 19.19
N VAL A 339 7.31 -0.58 19.23
CA VAL A 339 7.11 -2.01 19.50
C VAL A 339 6.09 -2.57 18.53
N SER A 340 6.12 -3.88 18.31
CA SER A 340 5.06 -4.58 17.61
C SER A 340 4.98 -6.03 18.05
N ALA A 341 3.79 -6.62 17.94
CA ALA A 341 3.61 -8.07 18.00
C ALA A 341 2.58 -8.47 16.93
N GLY A 342 2.79 -9.61 16.31
CA GLY A 342 1.91 -10.09 15.23
C GLY A 342 2.14 -11.55 14.88
N ASN A 343 1.28 -12.06 14.03
CA ASN A 343 1.37 -13.39 13.49
C ASN A 343 1.28 -13.32 11.95
N PHE A 344 2.25 -13.90 11.26
CA PHE A 344 2.19 -14.14 9.82
C PHE A 344 1.58 -15.52 9.59
N ASP A 345 0.30 -15.56 9.27
CA ASP A 345 -0.45 -16.81 9.09
C ASP A 345 -0.49 -17.23 7.63
N PHE A 346 0.10 -18.40 7.38
CA PHE A 346 -0.03 -19.13 6.12
C PHE A 346 -0.97 -20.32 6.32
N GLN A 347 -1.21 -21.11 5.29
CA GLN A 347 -2.17 -22.22 5.38
C GLN A 347 -1.82 -23.19 6.53
N ARG A 348 -0.56 -23.58 6.65
CA ARG A 348 -0.11 -24.65 7.54
C ARG A 348 0.66 -24.18 8.74
N VAL A 349 1.50 -23.19 8.56
CA VAL A 349 2.41 -22.67 9.58
C VAL A 349 2.27 -21.16 9.63
N GLY A 350 2.28 -20.62 10.84
CA GLY A 350 2.43 -19.19 11.10
C GLY A 350 3.80 -18.89 11.72
N ILE A 351 4.14 -17.61 11.76
CA ILE A 351 5.32 -17.07 12.44
C ILE A 351 4.86 -15.97 13.38
N LEU A 352 4.84 -16.24 14.67
CA LEU A 352 4.63 -15.22 15.69
C LEU A 352 5.89 -14.37 15.84
N SER A 353 5.74 -13.08 15.98
CA SER A 353 6.83 -12.13 16.20
C SER A 353 6.50 -11.15 17.32
N VAL A 354 7.53 -10.79 18.08
CA VAL A 354 7.49 -9.71 19.07
C VAL A 354 8.75 -8.87 18.89
N SER A 355 8.59 -7.59 18.60
CA SER A 355 9.66 -6.69 18.20
C SER A 355 9.69 -5.42 19.06
N ALA A 356 10.90 -4.90 19.29
CA ALA A 356 11.11 -3.61 19.92
C ALA A 356 12.31 -2.90 19.29
N THR A 357 12.12 -1.61 18.92
CA THR A 357 13.18 -0.74 18.37
C THR A 357 13.78 0.08 19.50
N LEU A 358 15.07 -0.09 19.70
CA LEU A 358 15.81 0.52 20.81
C LEU A 358 15.80 2.05 20.75
N LYS A 359 15.48 2.69 21.87
CA LYS A 359 15.62 4.16 21.99
C LYS A 359 17.11 4.54 22.03
N PRO A 360 17.54 5.60 21.31
CA PRO A 360 18.91 6.08 21.36
C PRO A 360 19.41 6.33 22.80
N GLY A 361 20.57 5.77 23.13
CA GLY A 361 21.19 5.91 24.45
C GLY A 361 20.77 4.85 25.47
N VAL A 362 19.88 3.95 25.13
CA VAL A 362 19.50 2.79 25.97
C VAL A 362 20.39 1.59 25.61
N GLU A 363 20.79 0.80 26.60
CA GLU A 363 21.54 -0.45 26.38
C GLU A 363 20.61 -1.55 25.91
N LEU A 364 20.97 -2.26 24.81
CA LEU A 364 20.15 -3.35 24.24
C LEU A 364 19.80 -4.42 25.28
N ALA A 365 20.76 -4.79 26.15
CA ALA A 365 20.53 -5.80 27.19
C ALA A 365 19.44 -5.39 28.20
N THR A 366 19.25 -4.09 28.43
CA THR A 366 18.18 -3.58 29.30
C THR A 366 16.81 -3.74 28.63
N LEU A 367 16.70 -3.37 27.37
CA LEU A 367 15.47 -3.54 26.59
C LEU A 367 15.12 -5.03 26.45
N GLU A 368 16.09 -5.87 26.10
CA GLU A 368 15.87 -7.31 25.91
C GLU A 368 15.40 -7.98 27.22
N ALA A 369 16.05 -7.70 28.34
CA ALA A 369 15.65 -8.25 29.63
C ALA A 369 14.22 -7.84 30.00
N ARG A 370 13.85 -6.58 29.75
CA ARG A 370 12.50 -6.09 30.05
C ARG A 370 11.45 -6.69 29.09
N LEU A 371 11.79 -6.86 27.83
CA LEU A 371 10.94 -7.54 26.86
C LEU A 371 10.66 -9.00 27.27
N ASP A 372 11.68 -9.72 27.73
CA ASP A 372 11.53 -11.08 28.25
C ASP A 372 10.65 -11.15 29.51
N GLU A 373 10.79 -10.19 30.42
CA GLU A 373 9.92 -10.07 31.60
C GLU A 373 8.46 -9.84 31.16
N LEU A 374 8.20 -8.92 30.24
CA LEU A 374 6.84 -8.62 29.75
C LEU A 374 6.19 -9.82 29.05
N ILE A 375 6.95 -10.57 28.24
CA ILE A 375 6.47 -11.81 27.63
C ILE A 375 6.08 -12.81 28.74
N ALA A 376 6.93 -12.98 29.76
CA ALA A 376 6.66 -13.90 30.88
C ALA A 376 5.46 -13.45 31.72
N GLU A 377 5.33 -12.15 31.99
CA GLU A 377 4.19 -11.55 32.68
C GLU A 377 2.89 -11.80 31.90
N TYR A 378 2.88 -11.52 30.58
CA TYR A 378 1.72 -11.74 29.72
C TYR A 378 1.28 -13.20 29.66
N ILE A 379 2.22 -14.14 29.59
CA ILE A 379 1.94 -15.58 29.64
C ILE A 379 1.34 -15.97 31.02
N ALA A 380 1.88 -15.39 32.10
CA ALA A 380 1.43 -15.72 33.46
C ALA A 380 0.05 -15.13 33.79
N GLU A 381 -0.24 -13.92 33.37
CA GLU A 381 -1.45 -13.18 33.69
C GLU A 381 -2.57 -13.39 32.67
N GLY A 382 -2.24 -13.33 31.37
CA GLY A 382 -3.16 -13.26 30.27
C GLY A 382 -3.80 -11.88 30.13
N PRO A 383 -4.62 -11.67 29.07
CA PRO A 383 -5.36 -10.41 28.92
C PRO A 383 -6.56 -10.32 29.86
N THR A 384 -7.08 -9.10 30.03
CA THR A 384 -8.35 -8.81 30.71
C THR A 384 -9.53 -9.01 29.77
N GLU A 385 -10.74 -9.03 30.33
CA GLU A 385 -11.97 -9.10 29.53
C GLU A 385 -12.18 -7.84 28.67
N ASP A 386 -11.80 -6.66 29.18
CA ASP A 386 -11.88 -5.39 28.47
C ASP A 386 -10.92 -5.34 27.27
N GLU A 387 -9.65 -5.78 27.43
CA GLU A 387 -8.67 -5.88 26.34
C GLU A 387 -9.18 -6.80 25.21
N VAL A 388 -9.68 -8.00 25.55
CA VAL A 388 -10.20 -8.93 24.53
C VAL A 388 -11.39 -8.33 23.80
N ARG A 389 -12.31 -7.70 24.53
CA ARG A 389 -13.49 -7.07 23.95
C ARG A 389 -13.13 -5.91 23.04
N ARG A 390 -12.23 -5.03 23.46
CA ARG A 390 -11.77 -3.88 22.65
C ARG A 390 -11.10 -4.33 21.35
N ALA A 391 -10.19 -5.30 21.44
CA ALA A 391 -9.52 -5.87 20.28
C ALA A 391 -10.52 -6.49 19.30
N ALA A 392 -11.48 -7.28 19.80
CA ALA A 392 -12.53 -7.89 18.98
C ALA A 392 -13.45 -6.86 18.33
N THR A 393 -13.84 -5.80 19.07
CA THR A 393 -14.68 -4.72 18.53
C THR A 393 -13.97 -3.97 17.41
N SER A 394 -12.69 -3.65 17.59
CA SER A 394 -11.87 -2.95 16.59
C SER A 394 -11.75 -3.76 15.30
N GLU A 395 -11.48 -5.06 15.40
CA GLU A 395 -11.36 -5.96 14.24
C GLU A 395 -12.68 -6.10 13.46
N LEU A 396 -13.79 -6.36 14.15
CA LEU A 396 -15.12 -6.49 13.54
C LEU A 396 -15.58 -5.18 12.89
N ALA A 397 -15.41 -4.05 13.56
CA ALA A 397 -15.77 -2.76 13.00
C ALA A 397 -14.93 -2.39 11.76
N GLY A 398 -13.64 -2.72 11.77
CA GLY A 398 -12.77 -2.60 10.62
C GLY A 398 -13.26 -3.42 9.44
N THR A 399 -13.61 -4.67 9.67
CA THR A 399 -14.17 -5.58 8.65
C THR A 399 -15.47 -5.06 8.08
N ILE A 400 -16.42 -4.61 8.92
CA ILE A 400 -17.71 -4.07 8.44
C ILE A 400 -17.47 -2.91 7.47
N ARG A 401 -16.56 -1.99 7.79
CA ARG A 401 -16.22 -0.87 6.90
C ARG A 401 -15.58 -1.35 5.58
N GLY A 402 -14.80 -2.43 5.61
CA GLY A 402 -14.17 -3.02 4.42
C GLY A 402 -15.14 -3.73 3.47
N LEU A 403 -16.38 -4.05 3.91
CA LEU A 403 -17.38 -4.73 3.08
C LEU A 403 -17.95 -3.90 1.92
N GLU A 404 -17.53 -2.66 1.74
CA GLU A 404 -17.88 -1.91 0.53
C GLU A 404 -17.21 -2.50 -0.71
N GLN A 405 -15.96 -2.95 -0.60
CA GLN A 405 -15.13 -3.37 -1.72
C GLN A 405 -15.46 -4.78 -2.18
N VAL A 406 -15.73 -4.97 -3.48
CA VAL A 406 -16.02 -6.29 -4.06
C VAL A 406 -14.75 -7.00 -4.55
N GLY A 407 -13.78 -6.28 -5.09
CA GLY A 407 -12.51 -6.79 -5.62
C GLY A 407 -11.28 -6.26 -4.89
N GLY A 408 -10.09 -6.35 -5.52
CA GLY A 408 -8.83 -5.93 -4.92
C GLY A 408 -8.35 -6.87 -3.80
N PHE A 409 -7.27 -6.50 -3.11
CA PHE A 409 -6.63 -7.35 -2.07
C PHE A 409 -7.52 -7.68 -0.87
N GLY A 410 -8.41 -6.79 -0.48
CA GLY A 410 -9.27 -6.93 0.70
C GLY A 410 -10.75 -7.12 0.36
N GLY A 411 -11.09 -7.25 -0.92
CA GLY A 411 -12.48 -7.33 -1.36
C GLY A 411 -13.15 -8.66 -1.08
N LYS A 412 -14.47 -8.68 -1.21
CA LYS A 412 -15.32 -9.85 -0.95
C LYS A 412 -14.94 -11.06 -1.80
N ALA A 413 -14.53 -10.85 -3.07
CA ALA A 413 -14.09 -11.94 -3.94
C ALA A 413 -12.85 -12.65 -3.39
N VAL A 414 -11.86 -11.90 -2.93
CA VAL A 414 -10.61 -12.43 -2.36
C VAL A 414 -10.88 -13.10 -1.00
N THR A 415 -11.75 -12.53 -0.16
CA THR A 415 -12.15 -13.13 1.13
C THR A 415 -12.75 -14.53 0.95
N LEU A 416 -13.71 -14.68 0.02
CA LEU A 416 -14.33 -15.97 -0.28
C LEU A 416 -13.35 -16.97 -0.90
N ALA A 417 -12.46 -16.50 -1.81
CA ALA A 417 -11.44 -17.33 -2.43
C ALA A 417 -10.40 -17.83 -1.41
N ASN A 418 -9.99 -16.98 -0.47
CA ASN A 418 -9.09 -17.35 0.62
C ASN A 418 -9.67 -18.48 1.47
N GLY A 419 -10.92 -18.34 1.90
CA GLY A 419 -11.62 -19.38 2.67
C GLY A 419 -11.70 -20.70 1.92
N GLU A 420 -12.12 -20.68 0.65
CA GLU A 420 -12.23 -21.89 -0.16
C GLU A 420 -10.88 -22.58 -0.38
N VAL A 421 -9.87 -21.84 -0.85
CA VAL A 421 -8.58 -22.44 -1.24
C VAL A 421 -7.76 -22.90 -0.04
N LEU A 422 -7.75 -22.14 1.05
CA LEU A 422 -6.92 -22.46 2.21
C LEU A 422 -7.63 -23.34 3.26
N ALA A 423 -8.97 -23.22 3.39
CA ALA A 423 -9.75 -23.95 4.41
C ALA A 423 -10.82 -24.89 3.83
N GLY A 424 -11.07 -24.88 2.51
CA GLY A 424 -12.14 -25.66 1.88
C GLY A 424 -13.54 -25.17 2.24
N ASP A 425 -13.70 -23.89 2.55
CA ASP A 425 -14.97 -23.29 2.94
C ASP A 425 -14.96 -21.78 2.65
N PRO A 426 -15.69 -21.28 1.67
CA PRO A 426 -15.76 -19.84 1.39
C PRO A 426 -16.24 -19.01 2.58
N GLY A 427 -17.04 -19.60 3.47
CA GLY A 427 -17.56 -18.99 4.70
C GLY A 427 -16.58 -19.03 5.88
N PHE A 428 -15.33 -19.43 5.68
CA PHE A 428 -14.36 -19.62 6.77
C PHE A 428 -14.12 -18.35 7.58
N TYR A 429 -14.04 -17.19 6.94
CA TYR A 429 -13.92 -15.88 7.61
C TYR A 429 -15.00 -15.66 8.68
N LYS A 430 -16.24 -16.07 8.39
CA LYS A 430 -17.36 -15.94 9.34
C LYS A 430 -17.20 -16.86 10.54
N LYS A 431 -16.70 -18.10 10.34
CA LYS A 431 -16.37 -18.99 11.47
C LYS A 431 -15.33 -18.40 12.40
N GLN A 432 -14.31 -17.68 11.84
CA GLN A 432 -13.31 -16.97 12.64
C GLN A 432 -13.97 -15.86 13.47
N PHE A 433 -14.91 -15.09 12.90
CA PHE A 433 -15.66 -14.07 13.63
C PHE A 433 -16.63 -14.63 14.66
N ASP A 434 -17.27 -15.80 14.39
CA ASP A 434 -18.11 -16.47 15.37
C ASP A 434 -17.26 -16.92 16.60
N VAL A 435 -16.01 -17.36 16.38
CA VAL A 435 -15.05 -17.63 17.46
C VAL A 435 -14.68 -16.34 18.19
N LEU A 436 -14.36 -15.28 17.44
CA LEU A 436 -13.98 -13.97 17.99
C LEU A 436 -15.05 -13.39 18.93
N ALA A 437 -16.34 -13.50 18.54
CA ALA A 437 -17.46 -13.01 19.36
C ALA A 437 -17.60 -13.73 20.72
N THR A 438 -17.05 -14.91 20.85
CA THR A 438 -17.15 -15.74 22.07
C THR A 438 -15.80 -15.94 22.77
N LEU A 439 -14.75 -15.33 22.26
CA LEU A 439 -13.38 -15.49 22.78
C LEU A 439 -13.25 -14.97 24.21
N THR A 440 -12.63 -15.77 25.06
CA THR A 440 -12.40 -15.40 26.46
C THR A 440 -10.92 -15.10 26.76
N PRO A 441 -10.61 -14.33 27.82
CA PRO A 441 -9.24 -14.15 28.28
C PRO A 441 -8.49 -15.48 28.55
N ALA A 442 -9.20 -16.50 28.98
CA ALA A 442 -8.61 -17.81 29.26
C ALA A 442 -8.16 -18.52 27.96
N ASP A 443 -8.92 -18.36 26.87
CA ASP A 443 -8.58 -18.94 25.56
C ASP A 443 -7.31 -18.26 25.00
N VAL A 444 -7.27 -16.93 25.05
CA VAL A 444 -6.10 -16.15 24.63
C VAL A 444 -4.86 -16.51 25.45
N LYS A 445 -5.00 -16.52 26.78
CA LYS A 445 -3.92 -16.91 27.68
C LYS A 445 -3.40 -18.31 27.40
N ALA A 446 -4.30 -19.27 27.15
CA ALA A 446 -3.92 -20.66 26.86
C ALA A 446 -3.17 -20.77 25.53
N ALA A 447 -3.63 -20.05 24.48
CA ALA A 447 -2.99 -20.04 23.18
C ALA A 447 -1.59 -19.37 23.25
N MET A 448 -1.51 -18.15 23.78
CA MET A 448 -0.24 -17.43 23.93
C MET A 448 0.76 -18.23 24.78
N GLY A 449 0.32 -18.79 25.93
CA GLY A 449 1.16 -19.62 26.78
C GLY A 449 1.67 -20.89 26.11
N ARG A 450 0.91 -21.49 25.20
CA ARG A 450 1.35 -22.69 24.46
C ARG A 450 2.46 -22.37 23.47
N TRP A 451 2.40 -21.23 22.80
CA TRP A 451 3.29 -20.92 21.68
C TRP A 451 4.49 -20.09 22.10
N LEU A 452 4.35 -19.09 22.96
CA LEU A 452 5.46 -18.24 23.40
C LEU A 452 6.39 -18.89 24.46
N THR A 453 6.01 -20.03 25.03
CA THR A 453 6.89 -20.79 25.94
C THR A 453 7.83 -21.77 25.22
N ARG A 454 7.70 -21.88 23.88
CA ARG A 454 8.59 -22.71 23.07
C ARG A 454 9.90 -21.99 22.80
N PRO A 455 10.96 -22.71 22.45
CA PRO A 455 12.18 -22.07 21.99
C PRO A 455 11.93 -21.11 20.83
N SER A 456 12.60 -19.97 20.86
CA SER A 456 12.45 -18.87 19.90
C SER A 456 13.71 -18.64 19.06
N PHE A 457 13.56 -17.93 17.96
CA PHE A 457 14.67 -17.32 17.22
C PHE A 457 14.68 -15.82 17.51
N THR A 458 15.77 -15.32 18.08
CA THR A 458 15.99 -13.89 18.33
C THR A 458 16.89 -13.32 17.26
N LEU A 459 16.41 -12.32 16.53
CA LEU A 459 17.18 -11.54 15.57
C LEU A 459 17.42 -10.13 16.13
N VAL A 460 18.67 -9.71 16.14
CA VAL A 460 19.06 -8.32 16.43
C VAL A 460 19.59 -7.70 15.16
N LEU A 461 18.93 -6.65 14.71
CA LEU A 461 19.37 -5.85 13.57
C LEU A 461 20.03 -4.56 14.08
N GLU A 462 21.33 -4.40 13.83
CA GLU A 462 22.13 -3.26 14.28
C GLU A 462 22.43 -2.29 13.13
N PRO A 463 22.48 -0.97 13.41
CA PRO A 463 23.01 0.00 12.44
C PRO A 463 24.48 -0.27 12.09
N GLY A 464 24.79 -0.24 10.80
CA GLY A 464 26.18 -0.42 10.34
C GLY A 464 26.28 -0.61 8.82
N GLU A 465 27.50 -0.90 8.38
CA GLU A 465 27.67 -1.45 7.04
C GLU A 465 27.04 -2.85 7.01
N ARG A 466 26.39 -3.18 5.90
CA ARG A 466 25.76 -4.49 5.70
C ARG A 466 26.83 -5.59 5.74
N ASP A 467 26.66 -6.58 6.60
CA ASP A 467 27.58 -7.70 6.75
C ASP A 467 27.44 -8.73 5.61
N ALA A 468 26.21 -8.90 5.07
CA ALA A 468 25.93 -9.84 4.00
C ALA A 468 26.14 -9.24 2.62
N GLU A 469 26.79 -9.99 1.73
CA GLU A 469 26.90 -9.63 0.33
C GLU A 469 25.56 -9.86 -0.40
N TYR A 470 25.30 -9.06 -1.44
CA TYR A 470 24.17 -9.30 -2.32
C TYR A 470 24.43 -10.53 -3.19
N GLU A 471 23.40 -11.36 -3.35
CA GLU A 471 23.47 -12.46 -4.29
C GLU A 471 23.50 -11.92 -5.74
N GLU A 472 24.48 -12.31 -6.52
CA GLU A 472 24.61 -11.90 -7.92
C GLU A 472 24.10 -12.98 -8.87
N ALA A 473 23.44 -12.58 -9.95
CA ALA A 473 23.07 -13.49 -11.02
C ALA A 473 24.30 -13.96 -11.80
N ALA A 474 24.34 -15.20 -12.24
CA ALA A 474 25.51 -15.84 -12.81
C ALA A 474 25.99 -15.28 -14.18
N SER A 475 25.20 -14.42 -14.86
CA SER A 475 25.54 -13.95 -16.20
C SER A 475 24.97 -12.59 -16.60
N VAL A 476 25.67 -11.52 -16.25
CA VAL A 476 25.41 -10.19 -16.84
C VAL A 476 25.81 -10.11 -18.32
N GLU A 477 26.82 -10.86 -18.76
CA GLU A 477 27.30 -10.86 -20.17
C GLU A 477 26.33 -11.57 -21.14
N ALA A 478 25.65 -12.63 -20.72
CA ALA A 478 24.70 -13.35 -21.57
C ALA A 478 23.40 -12.55 -21.81
N GLU A 479 23.02 -11.70 -20.88
CA GLU A 479 21.82 -10.86 -21.00
C GLU A 479 21.97 -9.75 -22.05
N ALA A 480 23.18 -9.18 -22.22
CA ALA A 480 23.45 -8.14 -23.20
C ALA A 480 23.45 -8.68 -24.65
N GLU A 481 23.90 -9.92 -24.87
CA GLU A 481 23.85 -10.58 -26.18
C GLU A 481 22.41 -11.01 -26.54
N SER A 482 21.65 -11.51 -25.57
CA SER A 482 20.27 -11.94 -25.78
C SER A 482 19.30 -10.77 -26.09
N ALA A 483 19.55 -9.58 -25.53
CA ALA A 483 18.75 -8.40 -25.82
C ALA A 483 18.85 -7.92 -27.27
N THR A 484 20.00 -8.13 -27.92
CA THR A 484 20.23 -7.76 -29.33
C THR A 484 19.62 -8.77 -30.31
N GLU A 485 19.45 -10.03 -29.91
CA GLU A 485 18.82 -11.08 -30.74
C GLU A 485 17.27 -11.06 -30.60
N ARG A 486 16.73 -10.54 -29.48
CA ARG A 486 15.28 -10.47 -29.21
C ARG A 486 14.51 -9.60 -30.23
N ASP A 487 15.15 -8.61 -30.81
CA ASP A 487 14.56 -7.68 -31.80
C ASP A 487 14.39 -8.30 -33.20
N GLN A 488 14.85 -9.55 -33.46
CA GLN A 488 14.91 -10.11 -34.80
C GLN A 488 13.99 -11.29 -35.11
N ALA A 489 13.33 -11.89 -34.12
CA ALA A 489 12.41 -12.98 -34.40
C ALA A 489 11.04 -12.65 -33.76
N ALA A 490 10.07 -12.31 -34.60
CA ALA A 490 8.67 -12.42 -34.20
C ALA A 490 8.41 -13.90 -33.83
N GLU A 491 8.54 -14.24 -32.55
CA GLU A 491 8.30 -15.58 -32.04
C GLU A 491 6.86 -15.98 -32.36
N GLN A 492 6.69 -17.10 -33.07
CA GLN A 492 5.36 -17.52 -33.52
C GLN A 492 4.59 -18.11 -32.32
N ILE A 493 3.54 -17.39 -31.92
CA ILE A 493 2.56 -17.93 -30.98
C ILE A 493 1.80 -19.07 -31.66
N THR A 494 1.72 -20.22 -30.98
CA THR A 494 0.99 -21.39 -31.46
C THR A 494 -0.44 -21.37 -30.89
N VAL A 495 -1.40 -21.03 -31.74
CA VAL A 495 -2.83 -21.10 -31.36
C VAL A 495 -3.33 -22.51 -31.55
N THR A 496 -3.66 -23.20 -30.48
CA THR A 496 -4.20 -24.59 -30.51
C THR A 496 -5.71 -24.62 -30.76
N VAL A 497 -6.42 -23.62 -30.22
CA VAL A 497 -7.88 -23.45 -30.40
C VAL A 497 -8.16 -21.97 -30.59
N GLU A 498 -8.77 -21.62 -31.72
CA GLU A 498 -9.22 -20.23 -31.93
C GLU A 498 -10.42 -19.89 -31.06
N ARG A 499 -10.32 -18.84 -30.31
CA ARG A 499 -11.33 -18.31 -29.37
C ARG A 499 -11.55 -16.81 -29.65
N PRO A 500 -12.65 -16.44 -30.32
CA PRO A 500 -12.87 -15.03 -30.66
C PRO A 500 -13.04 -14.17 -29.40
N LYS A 501 -12.35 -13.02 -29.35
CA LYS A 501 -12.45 -12.04 -28.29
C LYS A 501 -13.87 -11.47 -28.21
N PRO A 502 -14.60 -11.59 -27.07
CA PRO A 502 -15.95 -11.02 -26.93
C PRO A 502 -15.94 -9.51 -27.01
N PRO A 503 -16.97 -8.86 -27.57
CA PRO A 503 -17.10 -7.42 -27.53
C PRO A 503 -17.43 -6.94 -26.11
N ILE A 504 -16.99 -5.72 -25.76
CA ILE A 504 -17.48 -5.01 -24.57
C ILE A 504 -18.72 -4.21 -25.01
N SER A 505 -19.82 -4.34 -24.27
CA SER A 505 -20.97 -3.48 -24.46
C SER A 505 -20.72 -2.10 -23.80
N THR A 506 -21.55 -1.11 -24.13
CA THR A 506 -21.38 0.26 -23.61
C THR A 506 -21.34 0.27 -22.09
N ILE A 507 -20.28 0.85 -21.54
CA ILE A 507 -20.14 1.10 -20.09
C ILE A 507 -21.06 2.26 -19.75
N ALA A 508 -21.82 2.13 -18.67
CA ALA A 508 -22.69 3.19 -18.20
C ALA A 508 -21.87 4.43 -17.77
N LYS A 509 -22.42 5.62 -18.00
CA LYS A 509 -21.81 6.84 -17.45
C LYS A 509 -21.76 6.74 -15.93
N LEU A 510 -20.74 7.35 -15.34
CA LEU A 510 -20.63 7.46 -13.90
C LEU A 510 -21.87 8.17 -13.32
N ASP A 511 -22.48 7.57 -12.32
CA ASP A 511 -23.51 8.16 -11.47
C ASP A 511 -22.81 8.54 -10.16
N PHE A 512 -22.26 9.76 -10.10
CA PHE A 512 -21.57 10.23 -8.91
C PHE A 512 -22.61 10.64 -7.86
N PRO A 513 -22.40 10.35 -6.57
CA PRO A 513 -23.38 10.70 -5.54
C PRO A 513 -23.73 12.18 -5.52
N ASP A 514 -25.02 12.50 -5.31
CA ASP A 514 -25.49 13.86 -5.14
C ASP A 514 -24.76 14.56 -3.98
N VAL A 515 -24.24 15.76 -4.25
CA VAL A 515 -23.51 16.56 -3.28
C VAL A 515 -24.44 17.59 -2.64
N GLU A 516 -24.60 17.49 -1.33
CA GLU A 516 -25.37 18.44 -0.55
C GLU A 516 -24.45 19.35 0.29
N ARG A 517 -24.89 20.53 0.63
CA ARG A 517 -24.12 21.49 1.43
C ARG A 517 -24.93 22.07 2.57
N ALA A 518 -24.25 22.27 3.70
CA ALA A 518 -24.78 22.98 4.85
C ALA A 518 -23.70 23.89 5.45
N THR A 519 -24.12 24.78 6.33
CA THR A 519 -23.22 25.59 7.14
C THR A 519 -23.45 25.24 8.60
N LEU A 520 -22.42 24.86 9.32
CA LEU A 520 -22.48 24.58 10.75
C LEU A 520 -22.67 25.86 11.55
N ALA A 521 -23.11 25.76 12.81
CA ALA A 521 -23.34 26.90 13.67
C ALA A 521 -22.08 27.77 13.89
N ASN A 522 -20.91 27.17 13.89
CA ASN A 522 -19.60 27.86 13.96
C ASN A 522 -19.14 28.49 12.62
N GLY A 523 -19.90 28.37 11.54
CA GLY A 523 -19.64 28.96 10.23
C GLY A 523 -18.88 28.05 9.27
N MET A 524 -18.39 26.86 9.68
CA MET A 524 -17.72 25.92 8.77
C MET A 524 -18.68 25.42 7.70
N GLN A 525 -18.14 25.26 6.49
CA GLN A 525 -18.89 24.68 5.37
C GLN A 525 -18.83 23.17 5.43
N LEU A 526 -20.00 22.52 5.34
CA LEU A 526 -20.13 21.08 5.21
C LEU A 526 -20.43 20.72 3.76
N THR A 527 -19.64 19.84 3.19
CA THR A 527 -19.89 19.14 1.92
C THR A 527 -20.20 17.69 2.23
N TYR A 528 -21.34 17.20 1.76
CA TYR A 528 -21.89 15.92 2.15
C TYR A 528 -22.36 15.13 0.93
N ALA A 529 -22.21 13.80 0.97
CA ALA A 529 -22.92 12.89 0.08
C ALA A 529 -23.42 11.66 0.84
N GLN A 530 -24.64 11.21 0.51
CA GLN A 530 -25.24 10.04 1.17
C GLN A 530 -24.82 8.74 0.48
N ARG A 531 -24.35 7.76 1.26
CA ARG A 531 -24.07 6.41 0.79
C ARG A 531 -24.45 5.39 1.86
N GLY A 532 -25.29 4.42 1.50
CA GLY A 532 -25.78 3.37 2.40
C GLY A 532 -25.20 1.98 2.10
N ALA A 533 -24.01 1.89 1.51
CA ALA A 533 -23.37 0.63 1.17
C ALA A 533 -23.05 -0.22 2.42
N VAL A 534 -22.56 0.46 3.45
CA VAL A 534 -22.32 -0.09 4.80
C VAL A 534 -22.81 0.92 5.84
N PRO A 535 -23.17 0.50 7.07
CA PRO A 535 -23.63 1.41 8.13
C PRO A 535 -22.45 2.17 8.77
N ALA A 536 -21.78 3.01 7.99
CA ALA A 536 -20.60 3.76 8.41
C ALA A 536 -20.68 5.23 8.03
N THR A 537 -20.02 6.05 8.83
CA THR A 537 -19.86 7.49 8.62
C THR A 537 -18.37 7.83 8.56
N TYR A 538 -17.98 8.54 7.52
CA TYR A 538 -16.65 9.04 7.27
C TYR A 538 -16.68 10.57 7.31
N VAL A 539 -15.85 11.16 8.17
CA VAL A 539 -15.74 12.61 8.33
C VAL A 539 -14.30 13.03 8.07
N THR A 540 -14.09 14.08 7.31
CA THR A 540 -12.81 14.79 7.24
C THR A 540 -13.03 16.26 7.58
N MET A 541 -12.32 16.75 8.59
CA MET A 541 -12.15 18.17 8.85
C MET A 541 -10.80 18.60 8.25
N SER A 542 -10.85 19.44 7.22
CA SER A 542 -9.69 19.85 6.43
C SER A 542 -9.42 21.34 6.63
N PHE A 543 -8.17 21.68 6.98
CA PHE A 543 -7.73 23.03 7.27
C PHE A 543 -6.72 23.50 6.23
N ASN A 544 -6.84 24.76 5.79
CA ASN A 544 -5.90 25.36 4.84
C ASN A 544 -4.57 25.67 5.52
N ALA A 545 -3.80 24.63 5.77
CA ALA A 545 -2.46 24.66 6.40
C ALA A 545 -1.48 23.79 5.60
N GLY A 546 -1.23 22.55 6.03
CA GLY A 546 -0.26 21.65 5.43
C GLY A 546 1.19 22.04 5.75
N SER A 547 2.14 21.25 5.26
CA SER A 547 3.56 21.56 5.46
C SER A 547 4.02 22.87 4.79
N ALA A 548 3.22 23.41 3.84
CA ALA A 548 3.45 24.74 3.28
C ALA A 548 3.23 25.88 4.28
N ALA A 549 2.58 25.64 5.41
CA ALA A 549 2.41 26.56 6.51
C ALA A 549 3.63 26.63 7.44
N ASP A 550 4.55 25.70 7.34
CA ASP A 550 5.74 25.64 8.20
C ASP A 550 6.71 26.79 7.90
N PRO A 551 7.24 27.48 8.92
CA PRO A 551 8.37 28.35 8.74
C PRO A 551 9.59 27.57 8.18
N ALA A 552 10.37 28.21 7.31
CA ALA A 552 11.50 27.54 6.65
C ALA A 552 12.54 26.93 7.62
N ASP A 553 12.72 27.56 8.80
CA ASP A 553 13.61 27.10 9.86
C ASP A 553 12.96 26.06 10.81
N LYS A 554 11.67 25.81 10.67
CA LYS A 554 10.88 24.86 11.49
C LYS A 554 10.11 23.85 10.66
N ARG A 555 10.68 23.39 9.55
CA ARG A 555 10.07 22.34 8.73
C ARG A 555 9.79 21.10 9.57
N GLY A 556 8.57 20.57 9.45
CA GLY A 556 8.04 19.47 10.24
C GLY A 556 7.23 19.94 11.47
N LEU A 557 6.96 21.27 11.60
CA LEU A 557 6.11 21.80 12.67
C LEU A 557 4.68 21.28 12.54
N GLU A 558 4.13 21.29 11.33
CA GLU A 558 2.80 20.75 11.05
C GLU A 558 2.72 19.28 11.40
N ASP A 559 3.63 18.46 10.86
CA ASP A 559 3.66 17.00 11.11
C ASP A 559 3.75 16.69 12.61
N LEU A 560 4.67 17.36 13.34
CA LEU A 560 4.86 17.16 14.77
C LEU A 560 3.63 17.62 15.57
N THR A 561 2.98 18.71 15.15
CA THR A 561 1.75 19.20 15.79
C THR A 561 0.62 18.19 15.63
N LEU A 562 0.40 17.71 14.41
CA LEU A 562 -0.66 16.73 14.13
C LEU A 562 -0.42 15.40 14.85
N ALA A 563 0.83 14.93 14.91
CA ALA A 563 1.19 13.72 15.64
C ALA A 563 0.91 13.83 17.15
N LEU A 564 0.90 15.04 17.70
CA LEU A 564 0.67 15.27 19.15
C LEU A 564 -0.81 15.46 19.52
N TYR A 565 -1.73 15.56 18.56
CA TYR A 565 -3.15 15.62 18.86
C TYR A 565 -3.67 14.31 19.47
N ASP A 566 -3.10 13.17 19.06
CA ASP A 566 -3.46 11.85 19.57
C ASP A 566 -2.83 11.52 20.93
N GLU A 567 -1.97 12.40 21.45
CA GLU A 567 -1.13 12.13 22.61
C GLU A 567 -1.72 12.59 23.94
N GLY A 568 -2.98 12.93 23.91
CA GLY A 568 -3.76 13.30 25.07
C GLY A 568 -4.46 14.62 24.91
N THR A 569 -5.57 14.72 25.59
CA THR A 569 -6.34 15.95 25.79
C THR A 569 -6.13 16.46 27.21
N THR A 570 -6.73 17.59 27.55
CA THR A 570 -6.71 18.07 28.94
C THR A 570 -7.49 17.14 29.88
N GLY A 571 -8.35 16.25 29.35
CA GLY A 571 -9.21 15.33 30.11
C GLY A 571 -8.87 13.86 29.98
N MET A 572 -8.11 13.44 28.96
CA MET A 572 -7.78 12.04 28.68
C MET A 572 -6.30 11.90 28.35
N THR A 573 -5.72 10.80 28.82
CA THR A 573 -4.39 10.35 28.39
C THR A 573 -4.48 9.73 27.00
N SER A 574 -3.34 9.56 26.33
CA SER A 574 -3.34 8.89 25.03
C SER A 574 -3.69 7.40 25.15
N GLN A 575 -3.42 6.76 26.28
CA GLN A 575 -3.86 5.39 26.56
C GLN A 575 -5.41 5.33 26.60
N GLU A 576 -6.05 6.22 27.32
CA GLU A 576 -7.51 6.31 27.41
C GLU A 576 -8.15 6.63 26.04
N ILE A 577 -7.52 7.49 25.21
CA ILE A 577 -7.96 7.78 23.85
C ILE A 577 -7.88 6.51 22.98
N ALA A 578 -6.78 5.77 23.05
CA ALA A 578 -6.59 4.54 22.30
C ALA A 578 -7.63 3.49 22.70
N GLU A 579 -7.85 3.29 24.00
CA GLU A 579 -8.84 2.36 24.52
C GLU A 579 -10.27 2.74 24.10
N GLU A 580 -10.62 4.03 24.08
CA GLU A 580 -11.94 4.47 23.69
C GLU A 580 -12.16 4.30 22.18
N ARG A 581 -11.16 4.56 21.34
CA ARG A 581 -11.19 4.25 19.90
C ARG A 581 -11.48 2.77 19.65
N GLU A 582 -10.79 1.90 20.35
CA GLU A 582 -10.96 0.45 20.23
C GLU A 582 -12.35 0.02 20.74
N ARG A 583 -12.81 0.57 21.85
CA ARG A 583 -14.13 0.28 22.44
C ARG A 583 -15.27 0.68 21.53
N LEU A 584 -15.14 1.81 20.83
CA LEU A 584 -16.13 2.29 19.87
C LEU A 584 -15.95 1.67 18.47
N GLY A 585 -14.85 0.96 18.21
CA GLY A 585 -14.53 0.39 16.92
C GLY A 585 -14.29 1.43 15.83
N LEU A 586 -13.79 2.61 16.21
CA LEU A 586 -13.55 3.73 15.29
C LEU A 586 -12.08 3.89 14.94
N THR A 587 -11.84 4.66 13.89
CA THR A 587 -10.49 5.15 13.55
C THR A 587 -10.53 6.68 13.50
N ILE A 588 -9.65 7.34 14.26
CA ILE A 588 -9.32 8.75 14.08
C ILE A 588 -7.90 8.81 13.54
N GLY A 589 -7.71 9.58 12.48
CA GLY A 589 -6.39 9.86 11.90
C GLY A 589 -6.15 11.37 11.88
N THR A 590 -4.92 11.75 12.19
CA THR A 590 -4.40 13.10 11.99
C THR A 590 -3.35 13.03 10.89
N GLY A 591 -3.36 13.93 9.95
CA GLY A 591 -2.38 13.92 8.86
C GLY A 591 -2.43 15.17 8.03
N GLY A 592 -1.34 15.45 7.38
CA GLY A 592 -1.18 16.58 6.49
C GLY A 592 -0.61 16.19 5.13
N GLY A 593 -0.92 17.03 4.16
CA GLY A 593 -0.23 17.06 2.88
C GLY A 593 0.54 18.37 2.77
N SER A 594 0.97 18.72 1.56
CA SER A 594 1.64 20.00 1.37
C SER A 594 0.72 21.19 1.60
N ASP A 595 -0.58 21.07 1.28
CA ASP A 595 -1.53 22.18 1.25
C ASP A 595 -2.59 22.17 2.34
N ARG A 596 -2.87 21.03 2.94
CA ARG A 596 -3.96 20.83 3.91
C ARG A 596 -3.51 19.99 5.09
N SER A 597 -3.97 20.36 6.29
CA SER A 597 -3.92 19.54 7.51
C SER A 597 -5.31 18.99 7.78
N SER A 598 -5.44 17.71 8.10
CA SER A 598 -6.75 17.04 8.20
C SER A 598 -6.86 16.18 9.44
N PHE A 599 -8.08 16.14 9.99
CA PHE A 599 -8.52 15.17 10.97
C PHE A 599 -9.60 14.31 10.32
N THR A 600 -9.43 13.01 10.37
CA THR A 600 -10.35 12.04 9.77
C THR A 600 -10.98 11.18 10.85
N LEU A 601 -12.26 10.87 10.69
CA LEU A 601 -12.99 9.92 11.50
C LEU A 601 -13.64 8.88 10.59
N SER A 602 -13.48 7.62 10.95
CA SER A 602 -14.20 6.50 10.34
C SER A 602 -14.86 5.71 11.46
N ALA A 603 -16.18 5.73 11.51
CA ALA A 603 -16.97 5.13 12.58
C ALA A 603 -18.15 4.33 12.03
N LEU A 604 -18.59 3.32 12.78
CA LEU A 604 -19.92 2.75 12.57
C LEU A 604 -20.98 3.79 12.90
N SER A 605 -22.00 3.92 12.07
CA SER A 605 -23.05 4.95 12.23
C SER A 605 -23.89 4.80 13.51
N SER A 606 -23.87 3.62 14.12
CA SER A 606 -24.44 3.39 15.45
C SER A 606 -23.69 4.13 16.57
N ASN A 607 -22.39 4.35 16.40
CA ASN A 607 -21.48 4.95 17.37
C ASN A 607 -21.09 6.39 17.01
N LEU A 608 -21.78 7.02 16.04
CA LEU A 608 -21.41 8.34 15.52
C LEU A 608 -21.31 9.42 16.60
N ALA A 609 -22.28 9.52 17.52
CA ALA A 609 -22.30 10.58 18.53
C ALA A 609 -21.08 10.50 19.48
N PRO A 610 -20.81 9.38 20.18
CA PRO A 610 -19.62 9.28 21.01
C PRO A 610 -18.30 9.38 20.22
N SER A 611 -18.31 8.96 18.95
CA SER A 611 -17.14 9.09 18.08
C SER A 611 -16.82 10.56 17.75
N LEU A 612 -17.84 11.38 17.53
CA LEU A 612 -17.69 12.82 17.32
C LEU A 612 -17.31 13.56 18.61
N GLU A 613 -17.78 13.11 19.76
CA GLU A 613 -17.36 13.64 21.06
C GLU A 613 -15.85 13.44 21.25
N LEU A 614 -15.36 12.22 21.05
CA LEU A 614 -13.92 11.95 21.12
C LEU A 614 -13.11 12.78 20.12
N LEU A 615 -13.58 12.87 18.86
CA LEU A 615 -12.92 13.69 17.84
C LEU A 615 -12.85 15.17 18.26
N SER A 616 -13.94 15.68 18.84
CA SER A 616 -13.98 17.08 19.29
C SER A 616 -13.02 17.33 20.45
N ASP A 617 -12.94 16.44 21.42
CA ASP A 617 -12.01 16.55 22.54
C ASP A 617 -10.56 16.60 22.05
N ILE A 618 -10.22 15.72 21.09
CA ILE A 618 -8.89 15.70 20.47
C ILE A 618 -8.58 17.03 19.77
N ILE A 619 -9.49 17.57 18.97
CA ILE A 619 -9.24 18.78 18.17
C ILE A 619 -9.25 20.05 19.04
N LEU A 620 -10.21 20.15 19.95
CA LEU A 620 -10.42 21.39 20.72
C LEU A 620 -9.44 21.54 21.88
N ASP A 621 -9.15 20.45 22.60
CA ASP A 621 -8.43 20.47 23.86
C ASP A 621 -7.15 19.60 23.91
N PRO A 622 -6.27 19.59 22.86
CA PRO A 622 -5.01 18.81 22.92
C PRO A 622 -4.11 19.31 24.05
N ALA A 623 -3.54 18.40 24.80
CA ALA A 623 -2.70 18.73 25.97
C ALA A 623 -1.30 19.24 25.57
N PHE A 624 -0.72 18.75 24.46
CA PHE A 624 0.66 19.02 24.03
C PHE A 624 1.65 18.92 25.21
N ASN A 625 1.63 17.80 25.93
CA ASN A 625 2.47 17.62 27.11
C ASN A 625 3.95 17.64 26.73
N PRO A 626 4.85 18.30 27.51
CA PRO A 626 6.26 18.35 27.20
C PRO A 626 6.95 16.97 27.11
N ALA A 627 6.51 16.00 27.92
CA ALA A 627 7.08 14.66 27.90
C ALA A 627 6.73 13.92 26.59
N ASP A 628 5.53 14.12 26.08
CA ASP A 628 5.07 13.55 24.82
C ASP A 628 5.75 14.22 23.64
N LEU A 629 5.91 15.54 23.68
CA LEU A 629 6.66 16.26 22.67
C LEU A 629 8.08 15.69 22.49
N GLU A 630 8.81 15.45 23.58
CA GLU A 630 10.17 14.91 23.49
C GLU A 630 10.21 13.47 22.96
N ARG A 631 9.20 12.71 23.28
CA ARG A 631 9.09 11.35 22.84
C ARG A 631 8.71 11.27 21.35
N VAL A 632 7.65 11.95 20.90
CA VAL A 632 7.25 12.03 19.49
C VAL A 632 8.38 12.63 18.64
N ARG A 633 9.06 13.66 19.17
CA ARG A 633 10.27 14.21 18.55
C ARG A 633 11.33 13.14 18.30
N THR A 634 11.62 12.31 19.32
CA THR A 634 12.63 11.24 19.20
C THR A 634 12.23 10.25 18.10
N GLN A 635 10.96 9.89 18.00
CA GLN A 635 10.42 9.01 16.99
C GLN A 635 10.46 9.65 15.60
N THR A 636 10.04 10.89 15.47
CA THR A 636 10.10 11.65 14.21
C THR A 636 11.54 11.75 13.71
N VAL A 637 12.48 12.07 14.58
CA VAL A 637 13.92 12.10 14.24
C VAL A 637 14.44 10.73 13.81
N THR A 638 14.03 9.66 14.51
CA THR A 638 14.40 8.28 14.12
C THR A 638 13.81 7.92 12.76
N GLY A 639 12.56 8.31 12.49
CA GLY A 639 11.90 8.12 11.20
C GLY A 639 12.61 8.89 10.06
N ILE A 640 13.02 10.14 10.29
CA ILE A 640 13.81 10.91 9.33
C ILE A 640 15.13 10.19 9.01
N LYS A 641 15.84 9.74 10.05
CA LYS A 641 17.10 9.00 9.88
C LYS A 641 16.88 7.70 9.10
N GLN A 642 15.79 6.99 9.34
CA GLN A 642 15.44 5.76 8.59
C GLN A 642 15.14 6.06 7.11
N GLN A 643 14.42 7.13 6.80
CA GLN A 643 14.19 7.55 5.41
C GLN A 643 15.50 7.85 4.68
N MET A 644 16.49 8.42 5.38
CA MET A 644 17.82 8.71 4.84
C MET A 644 18.68 7.45 4.62
N LYS A 645 18.21 6.25 4.97
CA LYS A 645 18.88 4.98 4.65
C LYS A 645 18.34 4.33 3.37
N SER A 646 17.10 4.66 2.96
CA SER A 646 16.48 4.16 1.72
C SER A 646 16.94 4.96 0.50
N PRO A 647 17.33 4.33 -0.62
CA PRO A 647 17.69 5.05 -1.84
C PRO A 647 16.58 5.99 -2.33
N GLN A 648 15.33 5.54 -2.30
CA GLN A 648 14.17 6.36 -2.67
C GLN A 648 13.95 7.51 -1.69
N GLY A 649 14.04 7.26 -0.39
CA GLY A 649 13.88 8.28 0.65
C GLY A 649 14.90 9.40 0.49
N ILE A 650 16.17 9.06 0.21
CA ILE A 650 17.25 10.01 -0.07
C ILE A 650 16.90 10.87 -1.30
N ALA A 651 16.50 10.24 -2.42
CA ALA A 651 16.19 10.94 -3.66
C ALA A 651 15.01 11.90 -3.51
N VAL A 652 13.91 11.47 -2.88
CA VAL A 652 12.70 12.28 -2.65
C VAL A 652 13.02 13.50 -1.75
N ARG A 653 13.85 13.33 -0.74
CA ARG A 653 14.26 14.44 0.14
C ARG A 653 15.21 15.43 -0.57
N ALA A 654 16.03 14.95 -1.48
CA ALA A 654 17.00 15.77 -2.21
C ALA A 654 16.36 16.57 -3.35
N ILE A 655 15.29 16.09 -3.99
CA ILE A 655 14.73 16.68 -5.21
C ILE A 655 13.98 17.99 -4.96
N GLY A 656 13.25 18.10 -3.83
CA GLY A 656 12.42 19.27 -3.51
C GLY A 656 13.21 20.60 -3.53
N PRO A 657 14.34 20.72 -2.77
CA PRO A 657 15.17 21.92 -2.78
C PRO A 657 15.72 22.29 -4.16
N GLU A 658 15.96 21.30 -5.01
CA GLU A 658 16.53 21.51 -6.36
C GLU A 658 15.48 21.99 -7.38
N VAL A 659 14.21 21.63 -7.17
CA VAL A 659 13.10 22.03 -8.04
C VAL A 659 12.51 23.37 -7.61
N PHE A 660 12.28 23.55 -6.32
CA PHE A 660 11.58 24.73 -5.79
C PHE A 660 12.52 25.79 -5.19
N GLY A 661 13.72 25.40 -4.76
CA GLY A 661 14.55 26.21 -3.86
C GLY A 661 14.15 26.01 -2.39
N THR A 662 15.11 26.18 -1.49
CA THR A 662 14.93 25.91 -0.04
C THR A 662 13.91 26.80 0.66
N ASP A 663 13.73 28.02 0.16
CA ASP A 663 12.87 29.04 0.78
C ASP A 663 11.39 28.95 0.32
N TYR A 664 11.14 28.20 -0.76
CA TYR A 664 9.77 28.00 -1.26
C TYR A 664 9.00 27.01 -0.37
N PRO A 665 7.69 27.21 -0.12
CA PRO A 665 6.92 26.31 0.76
C PRO A 665 7.04 24.82 0.45
N TYR A 666 7.10 24.41 -0.82
CA TYR A 666 7.25 23.02 -1.23
C TYR A 666 8.72 22.57 -1.40
N GLY A 667 9.70 23.46 -1.16
CA GLY A 667 11.11 23.22 -1.46
C GLY A 667 11.90 22.52 -0.35
N GLY A 668 11.35 22.39 0.85
CA GLY A 668 12.08 21.82 1.99
C GLY A 668 11.37 20.60 2.60
N SER A 669 12.18 19.68 3.12
CA SER A 669 11.71 18.59 3.98
C SER A 669 12.10 18.87 5.43
N SER A 670 11.40 18.26 6.38
CA SER A 670 11.78 18.24 7.80
C SER A 670 13.18 17.66 7.98
N THR A 671 14.00 18.23 8.85
CA THR A 671 15.35 17.75 9.17
C THR A 671 15.44 17.43 10.66
N VAL A 672 16.47 16.69 11.05
CA VAL A 672 16.76 16.46 12.47
C VAL A 672 16.89 17.79 13.21
N GLN A 673 17.58 18.77 12.60
CA GLN A 673 17.77 20.09 13.20
C GLN A 673 16.45 20.87 13.31
N SER A 674 15.64 20.95 12.25
CA SER A 674 14.38 21.71 12.27
C SER A 674 13.40 21.13 13.30
N VAL A 675 13.20 19.80 13.29
CA VAL A 675 12.32 19.11 14.25
C VAL A 675 12.82 19.26 15.69
N SER A 676 14.15 19.22 15.90
CA SER A 676 14.74 19.42 17.24
C SER A 676 14.56 20.84 17.79
N SER A 677 14.35 21.83 16.91
CA SER A 677 14.17 23.24 17.30
C SER A 677 12.73 23.60 17.66
N ILE A 678 11.74 22.78 17.32
CA ILE A 678 10.32 23.03 17.55
C ILE A 678 10.02 22.99 19.06
N THR A 679 9.32 23.97 19.56
CA THR A 679 8.93 24.08 20.96
C THR A 679 7.43 23.87 21.15
N ARG A 680 7.00 23.60 22.37
CA ARG A 680 5.57 23.50 22.70
C ARG A 680 4.79 24.78 22.33
N ASP A 681 5.42 25.95 22.51
CA ASP A 681 4.78 27.23 22.16
C ASP A 681 4.57 27.35 20.65
N ASP A 682 5.45 26.76 19.82
CA ASP A 682 5.27 26.68 18.37
C ASP A 682 4.06 25.84 17.99
N LEU A 683 3.84 24.69 18.67
CA LEU A 683 2.68 23.81 18.45
C LEU A 683 1.38 24.55 18.77
N ILE A 684 1.34 25.24 19.92
CA ILE A 684 0.18 26.05 20.35
C ILE A 684 -0.08 27.16 19.33
N ALA A 685 0.97 27.85 18.90
CA ALA A 685 0.84 28.91 17.90
C ALA A 685 0.35 28.38 16.55
N PHE A 686 0.83 27.20 16.13
CA PHE A 686 0.33 26.54 14.92
C PHE A 686 -1.14 26.20 15.05
N LYS A 687 -1.58 25.54 16.14
CA LYS A 687 -2.99 25.26 16.41
C LYS A 687 -3.84 26.50 16.31
N GLU A 688 -3.50 27.55 17.05
CA GLU A 688 -4.30 28.79 17.10
C GLU A 688 -4.37 29.52 15.76
N SER A 689 -3.31 29.43 14.94
CA SER A 689 -3.23 30.11 13.65
C SER A 689 -3.94 29.33 12.53
N TRP A 690 -3.88 28.01 12.55
CA TRP A 690 -4.27 27.19 11.40
C TRP A 690 -5.46 26.27 11.66
N ILE A 691 -5.56 25.64 12.85
CA ILE A 691 -6.63 24.69 13.18
C ILE A 691 -7.77 25.45 13.86
N ARG A 692 -8.61 26.04 13.03
CA ARG A 692 -9.66 27.00 13.47
C ARG A 692 -10.85 27.00 12.53
N PRO A 693 -12.10 27.25 13.03
CA PRO A 693 -13.30 27.06 12.24
C PRO A 693 -13.38 27.99 11.01
N ASP A 694 -12.79 29.19 11.06
CA ASP A 694 -12.75 30.13 9.93
C ASP A 694 -11.63 29.83 8.91
N ASN A 695 -10.92 28.70 9.05
CA ASN A 695 -9.88 28.19 8.16
C ASN A 695 -10.15 26.75 7.71
N GLY A 696 -11.25 26.15 8.13
CA GLY A 696 -11.57 24.74 7.91
C GLY A 696 -12.86 24.51 7.13
N GLU A 697 -12.94 23.33 6.53
CA GLU A 697 -14.09 22.76 5.84
C GLU A 697 -14.35 21.35 6.36
N VAL A 698 -15.59 20.89 6.30
CA VAL A 698 -15.98 19.53 6.72
C VAL A 698 -16.51 18.76 5.51
N PHE A 699 -16.03 17.55 5.32
CA PHE A 699 -16.50 16.62 4.30
C PHE A 699 -17.03 15.37 4.97
N VAL A 700 -18.21 14.90 4.56
CA VAL A 700 -18.85 13.73 5.17
C VAL A 700 -19.48 12.84 4.10
N ILE A 701 -19.22 11.53 4.24
CA ILE A 701 -19.97 10.46 3.59
C ILE A 701 -20.62 9.62 4.67
N SER A 702 -21.94 9.40 4.58
CA SER A 702 -22.66 8.64 5.59
C SER A 702 -23.89 7.94 4.99
N ASP A 703 -24.35 6.87 5.65
CA ASP A 703 -25.66 6.27 5.42
C ASP A 703 -26.82 7.09 6.02
N LYS A 704 -26.51 7.99 6.97
CA LYS A 704 -27.51 8.86 7.63
C LYS A 704 -27.79 10.13 6.81
N PRO A 705 -29.00 10.69 6.87
CA PRO A 705 -29.32 11.92 6.16
C PRO A 705 -28.54 13.14 6.71
N ILE A 706 -28.33 14.16 5.86
CA ILE A 706 -27.53 15.35 6.17
C ILE A 706 -28.00 16.09 7.44
N GLU A 707 -29.31 16.11 7.72
CA GLU A 707 -29.87 16.80 8.90
C GLU A 707 -29.41 16.15 10.21
N GLU A 708 -29.25 14.82 10.22
CA GLU A 708 -28.70 14.08 11.37
C GLU A 708 -27.23 14.41 11.55
N ILE A 709 -26.47 14.44 10.46
CA ILE A 709 -25.04 14.78 10.45
C ILE A 709 -24.81 16.22 10.95
N VAL A 710 -25.57 17.19 10.41
CA VAL A 710 -25.50 18.60 10.85
C VAL A 710 -25.83 18.74 12.34
N THR A 711 -26.83 18.00 12.80
CA THR A 711 -27.21 18.00 14.22
C THR A 711 -26.10 17.44 15.10
N ALA A 712 -25.52 16.31 14.72
CA ALA A 712 -24.43 15.66 15.45
C ALA A 712 -23.16 16.51 15.49
N LEU A 713 -22.76 17.08 14.36
CA LEU A 713 -21.59 17.98 14.28
C LEU A 713 -21.78 19.27 15.07
N ASN A 714 -22.97 19.88 15.02
CA ASN A 714 -23.26 21.08 15.81
C ASN A 714 -23.32 20.80 17.31
N ALA A 715 -23.64 19.59 17.74
CA ALA A 715 -23.63 19.23 19.15
C ALA A 715 -22.22 19.32 19.78
N VAL A 716 -21.17 19.06 19.00
CA VAL A 716 -19.79 19.02 19.51
C VAL A 716 -18.92 20.19 19.00
N PHE A 717 -19.20 20.72 17.82
CA PHE A 717 -18.40 21.81 17.22
C PHE A 717 -19.15 23.12 17.07
N GLY A 718 -20.47 23.17 17.32
CA GLY A 718 -21.29 24.33 17.03
C GLY A 718 -20.88 25.61 17.79
N ASP A 719 -20.34 25.47 18.98
CA ASP A 719 -19.88 26.58 19.82
C ASP A 719 -18.37 26.88 19.66
N TRP A 720 -17.68 26.17 18.73
CA TRP A 720 -16.26 26.41 18.49
C TRP A 720 -16.01 27.77 17.84
N GLU A 721 -15.46 28.71 18.60
CA GLU A 721 -15.14 30.06 18.15
C GLU A 721 -13.69 30.15 17.62
N ALA A 722 -13.47 30.98 16.60
CA ALA A 722 -12.14 31.26 16.10
C ALA A 722 -11.29 31.95 17.17
N PRO A 723 -10.04 31.53 17.41
CA PRO A 723 -9.15 32.21 18.34
C PRO A 723 -8.94 33.70 18.00
N ALA A 724 -8.63 34.52 19.00
CA ALA A 724 -8.32 35.93 18.80
C ALA A 724 -6.99 36.16 18.04
N THR A 725 -6.14 35.16 17.99
CA THR A 725 -4.90 35.14 17.21
C THR A 725 -5.23 35.32 15.73
N ALA A 726 -4.38 36.01 14.98
CA ALA A 726 -4.56 36.18 13.54
C ALA A 726 -4.51 34.81 12.83
N LYS A 727 -5.42 34.64 11.86
CA LYS A 727 -5.38 33.47 10.97
C LYS A 727 -4.06 33.43 10.20
N GLY A 728 -3.47 32.25 10.08
CA GLY A 728 -2.27 32.03 9.29
C GLY A 728 -2.53 32.22 7.79
N GLU A 729 -1.54 32.68 7.08
CA GLU A 729 -1.54 32.85 5.62
C GLU A 729 -0.26 32.21 5.07
N LYS A 730 -0.43 31.28 4.10
CA LYS A 730 0.70 30.70 3.37
C LYS A 730 1.28 31.74 2.42
N SER A 731 2.62 31.88 2.37
CA SER A 731 3.28 32.82 1.46
C SER A 731 3.98 32.06 0.34
N PHE A 732 3.58 32.33 -0.88
CA PHE A 732 4.22 31.86 -2.11
C PHE A 732 4.93 33.00 -2.86
N ASP A 733 5.31 34.08 -2.14
CA ASP A 733 5.97 35.28 -2.70
C ASP A 733 7.37 34.99 -3.21
N ALA A 734 8.08 34.02 -2.62
CA ALA A 734 9.31 33.50 -3.17
C ALA A 734 9.06 32.81 -4.50
N ALA A 735 9.77 33.20 -5.57
CA ALA A 735 9.65 32.51 -6.84
C ALA A 735 10.26 31.11 -6.69
N ALA A 736 9.51 30.09 -7.10
CA ALA A 736 10.10 28.76 -7.28
C ALA A 736 11.21 28.88 -8.35
N THR A 737 12.44 28.58 -7.97
CA THR A 737 13.61 28.81 -8.83
C THR A 737 14.34 27.51 -9.12
N GLN A 738 13.86 26.76 -10.08
CA GLN A 738 14.64 25.66 -10.64
C GLN A 738 15.82 26.28 -11.44
N ALA A 739 17.05 25.82 -11.17
CA ALA A 739 18.18 26.20 -12.01
C ALA A 739 17.99 25.63 -13.43
N PRO A 740 18.15 26.44 -14.49
CA PRO A 740 17.88 26.02 -15.84
C PRO A 740 18.86 24.97 -16.35
N GLY A 741 18.37 24.09 -17.23
CA GLY A 741 19.14 23.07 -17.91
C GLY A 741 19.21 21.73 -17.17
N ASN A 742 19.40 20.68 -17.95
CA ASN A 742 19.60 19.34 -17.40
C ASN A 742 20.87 19.26 -16.54
N ARG A 743 20.77 18.70 -15.35
CA ARG A 743 21.90 18.41 -14.46
C ARG A 743 21.65 17.16 -13.64
N ILE A 744 22.71 16.53 -13.18
CA ILE A 744 22.67 15.31 -12.39
C ILE A 744 23.30 15.57 -11.02
N ILE A 745 22.60 15.15 -9.97
CA ILE A 745 23.10 15.10 -8.60
C ILE A 745 23.26 13.63 -8.25
N LEU A 746 24.48 13.16 -8.15
CA LEU A 746 24.82 11.81 -7.74
C LEU A 746 25.05 11.79 -6.22
N ILE A 747 24.19 11.13 -5.48
CA ILE A 747 24.35 10.89 -4.05
C ILE A 747 24.99 9.51 -3.86
N ASN A 748 26.20 9.52 -3.28
CA ASN A 748 27.01 8.31 -3.16
C ASN A 748 26.45 7.39 -2.05
N ARG A 749 25.96 6.21 -2.45
CA ARG A 749 25.56 5.12 -1.54
C ARG A 749 26.37 3.87 -1.90
N PRO A 750 27.54 3.66 -1.22
CA PRO A 750 28.46 2.58 -1.55
C PRO A 750 27.82 1.19 -1.49
N ASN A 751 28.33 0.28 -2.32
CA ASN A 751 27.91 -1.13 -2.41
C ASN A 751 26.46 -1.37 -2.86
N SER A 752 25.73 -0.34 -3.31
CA SER A 752 24.37 -0.52 -3.84
C SER A 752 24.41 -1.36 -5.13
N PRO A 753 23.57 -2.42 -5.24
CA PRO A 753 23.44 -3.24 -6.46
C PRO A 753 22.59 -2.54 -7.52
N GLN A 754 21.81 -1.55 -7.12
CA GLN A 754 20.96 -0.72 -7.97
C GLN A 754 21.18 0.76 -7.69
N SER A 755 20.83 1.60 -8.67
CA SER A 755 20.64 3.02 -8.47
C SER A 755 19.15 3.35 -8.44
N PHE A 756 18.75 4.30 -7.59
CA PHE A 756 17.43 4.93 -7.70
C PHE A 756 17.59 6.25 -8.47
N ILE A 757 16.87 6.38 -9.57
CA ILE A 757 16.87 7.57 -10.43
C ILE A 757 15.57 8.33 -10.19
N LEU A 758 15.66 9.65 -10.00
CA LEU A 758 14.50 10.55 -9.91
C LEU A 758 14.80 11.84 -10.68
N GLY A 759 14.17 11.98 -11.84
CA GLY A 759 14.18 13.23 -12.62
C GLY A 759 12.94 14.06 -12.28
N ALA A 760 13.10 15.37 -12.09
CA ALA A 760 11.96 16.24 -11.83
C ALA A 760 12.11 17.61 -12.47
N GLN A 761 10.98 18.25 -12.76
CA GLN A 761 10.90 19.63 -13.22
C GLN A 761 9.58 20.30 -12.82
N LEU A 762 9.59 21.62 -12.64
CA LEU A 762 8.38 22.41 -12.56
C LEU A 762 7.70 22.47 -13.93
N THR A 763 6.37 22.31 -13.96
CA THR A 763 5.60 22.54 -15.17
C THR A 763 4.98 23.94 -15.17
N PRO A 764 4.77 24.57 -16.33
CA PRO A 764 4.01 25.81 -16.41
C PRO A 764 2.49 25.62 -16.33
N LEU A 765 2.00 24.39 -16.28
CA LEU A 765 0.59 24.06 -16.09
C LEU A 765 0.27 24.00 -14.60
N ASP A 766 -0.86 24.57 -14.19
CA ASP A 766 -1.47 24.34 -12.90
C ASP A 766 -2.60 23.29 -12.99
N ALA A 767 -2.99 22.73 -11.86
CA ALA A 767 -3.98 21.65 -11.79
C ALA A 767 -5.42 22.11 -12.15
N SER A 768 -5.68 23.41 -12.18
CA SER A 768 -6.97 24.00 -12.59
C SER A 768 -7.03 24.27 -14.11
N ASN A 769 -5.88 24.19 -14.81
CA ASN A 769 -5.83 24.40 -16.25
C ASN A 769 -6.62 23.32 -16.99
N PRO A 770 -7.52 23.67 -17.93
CA PRO A 770 -8.27 22.66 -18.67
C PRO A 770 -7.40 21.64 -19.43
N SER A 771 -6.18 22.03 -19.85
CA SER A 771 -5.24 21.12 -20.53
C SER A 771 -4.55 20.14 -19.56
N PHE A 772 -4.75 20.26 -18.25
CA PHE A 772 -4.13 19.34 -17.29
C PHE A 772 -4.64 17.90 -17.46
N ILE A 773 -5.91 17.73 -17.78
CA ILE A 773 -6.49 16.40 -18.07
C ILE A 773 -5.92 15.81 -19.37
N ASP A 774 -5.67 16.62 -20.38
CA ASP A 774 -5.02 16.17 -21.62
C ASP A 774 -3.56 15.80 -21.35
N PHE A 775 -2.87 16.57 -20.52
CA PHE A 775 -1.51 16.26 -20.12
C PHE A 775 -1.42 14.96 -19.31
N THR A 776 -2.29 14.75 -18.32
CA THR A 776 -2.28 13.50 -17.55
C THR A 776 -2.57 12.28 -18.42
N ASN A 777 -3.49 12.40 -19.38
CA ASN A 777 -3.77 11.31 -20.31
C ASN A 777 -2.66 11.10 -21.36
N ALA A 778 -2.00 12.15 -21.85
CA ALA A 778 -0.78 12.01 -22.66
C ALA A 778 0.33 11.28 -21.91
N ASN A 779 0.48 11.59 -20.62
CA ASN A 779 1.47 10.93 -19.76
C ASN A 779 1.16 9.44 -19.53
N ASN A 780 -0.08 8.98 -19.64
CA ASN A 780 -0.42 7.57 -19.59
C ASN A 780 0.27 6.78 -20.73
N SER A 781 0.58 7.44 -21.86
CA SER A 781 1.41 6.82 -22.90
C SER A 781 2.91 6.89 -22.62
N LEU A 782 3.40 7.93 -21.91
CA LEU A 782 4.84 8.13 -21.69
C LEU A 782 5.36 7.40 -20.44
N GLY A 783 4.70 7.61 -19.28
CA GLY A 783 5.17 7.12 -17.99
C GLY A 783 4.10 6.84 -16.95
N GLY A 784 2.80 7.06 -17.24
CA GLY A 784 1.74 7.11 -16.24
C GLY A 784 1.15 5.76 -15.81
N ASN A 785 1.43 4.69 -16.53
CA ASN A 785 0.91 3.35 -16.23
C ASN A 785 1.91 2.24 -16.61
N PHE A 786 1.55 1.00 -16.36
CA PHE A 786 2.41 -0.16 -16.63
C PHE A 786 2.81 -0.27 -18.10
N LEU A 787 1.91 0.02 -19.04
CA LEU A 787 2.13 -0.06 -20.48
C LEU A 787 2.79 1.20 -21.09
N ALA A 788 3.13 2.16 -20.23
CA ALA A 788 3.78 3.39 -20.68
C ALA A 788 5.19 3.12 -21.23
N ARG A 789 5.65 3.96 -22.14
CA ARG A 789 6.89 3.76 -22.89
C ARG A 789 8.12 3.63 -22.00
N PHE A 790 8.21 4.38 -20.89
CA PHE A 790 9.32 4.24 -19.96
C PHE A 790 9.44 2.82 -19.40
N ASN A 791 8.31 2.27 -18.94
CA ASN A 791 8.26 0.94 -18.36
C ASN A 791 8.48 -0.15 -19.42
N MET A 792 7.79 -0.05 -20.57
CA MET A 792 7.94 -0.99 -21.67
C MET A 792 9.37 -1.02 -22.23
N ASN A 793 10.07 0.12 -22.19
CA ASN A 793 11.47 0.17 -22.61
C ASN A 793 12.40 -0.44 -21.55
N LEU A 794 12.43 0.11 -20.32
CA LEU A 794 13.43 -0.25 -19.33
C LEU A 794 13.16 -1.59 -18.64
N ARG A 795 11.88 -1.95 -18.42
CA ARG A 795 11.48 -3.23 -17.83
C ARG A 795 11.34 -4.32 -18.89
N GLU A 796 10.41 -4.15 -19.84
CA GLU A 796 9.99 -5.24 -20.73
C GLU A 796 10.99 -5.47 -21.89
N THR A 797 11.56 -4.41 -22.46
CA THR A 797 12.48 -4.56 -23.60
C THR A 797 13.91 -4.82 -23.14
N LYS A 798 14.38 -4.09 -22.14
CA LYS A 798 15.79 -4.09 -21.71
C LYS A 798 16.06 -4.93 -20.47
N GLY A 799 15.08 -5.16 -19.61
CA GLY A 799 15.24 -5.91 -18.36
C GLY A 799 16.18 -5.21 -17.35
N TRP A 800 16.29 -3.87 -17.40
CA TRP A 800 17.20 -3.11 -16.53
C TRP A 800 16.56 -2.65 -15.23
N SER A 801 15.26 -2.77 -15.13
CA SER A 801 14.45 -2.30 -14.00
C SER A 801 13.34 -3.27 -13.69
N TYR A 802 12.87 -3.25 -12.46
CA TYR A 802 11.58 -3.84 -12.09
C TYR A 802 10.40 -2.94 -12.49
N GLY A 803 10.62 -1.61 -12.51
CA GLY A 803 9.62 -0.66 -12.96
C GLY A 803 10.12 0.78 -12.97
N VAL A 804 9.74 1.53 -14.00
CA VAL A 804 10.01 2.96 -14.14
C VAL A 804 8.73 3.65 -14.59
N GLY A 805 8.39 4.72 -13.90
CA GLY A 805 7.20 5.51 -14.19
C GLY A 805 7.46 7.00 -14.21
N GLY A 806 6.45 7.76 -14.62
CA GLY A 806 6.47 9.22 -14.59
C GLY A 806 5.07 9.78 -14.37
N GLY A 807 4.97 10.94 -13.72
CA GLY A 807 3.68 11.56 -13.44
C GLY A 807 3.77 13.00 -12.95
N ALA A 808 2.63 13.66 -12.94
CA ALA A 808 2.48 15.00 -12.41
C ALA A 808 2.01 14.96 -10.96
N GLN A 809 2.75 15.60 -10.08
CA GLN A 809 2.32 15.89 -8.70
C GLN A 809 1.76 17.30 -8.67
N ALA A 810 0.46 17.41 -8.41
CA ALA A 810 -0.23 18.67 -8.32
C ALA A 810 -0.30 19.16 -6.86
N PHE A 811 0.07 20.40 -6.64
CA PHE A 811 -0.11 21.19 -5.43
C PHE A 811 -1.10 22.32 -5.70
N GLU A 812 -1.56 23.00 -4.66
CA GLU A 812 -2.45 24.17 -4.82
C GLU A 812 -1.84 25.26 -5.72
N ASN A 813 -0.52 25.47 -5.65
CA ASN A 813 0.19 26.55 -6.35
C ASN A 813 1.29 26.10 -7.31
N ALA A 814 1.44 24.82 -7.59
CA ALA A 814 2.45 24.31 -8.51
C ALA A 814 2.10 22.90 -9.02
N VAL A 815 2.72 22.52 -10.12
CA VAL A 815 2.74 21.14 -10.59
C VAL A 815 4.18 20.73 -10.89
N VAL A 816 4.61 19.60 -10.36
CA VAL A 816 5.91 19.00 -10.65
C VAL A 816 5.71 17.76 -11.49
N TYR A 817 6.40 17.66 -12.61
CA TYR A 817 6.51 16.41 -13.37
C TYR A 817 7.74 15.65 -12.88
N GLN A 818 7.54 14.37 -12.57
CA GLN A 818 8.59 13.48 -12.08
C GLN A 818 8.65 12.22 -12.92
N VAL A 819 9.85 11.65 -13.05
CA VAL A 819 10.09 10.38 -13.70
C VAL A 819 11.20 9.64 -12.97
N GLY A 820 11.02 8.32 -12.70
CA GLY A 820 12.07 7.58 -12.02
C GLY A 820 11.71 6.15 -11.66
N GLY A 821 12.67 5.48 -11.05
CA GLY A 821 12.59 4.11 -10.57
C GLY A 821 13.98 3.54 -10.22
N GLY A 822 13.98 2.31 -9.71
CA GLY A 822 15.19 1.54 -9.45
C GLY A 822 15.72 0.89 -10.71
N VAL A 823 17.02 1.02 -11.01
CA VAL A 823 17.67 0.40 -12.17
C VAL A 823 18.97 -0.30 -11.75
N GLN A 824 19.41 -1.27 -12.52
CA GLN A 824 20.69 -1.93 -12.30
C GLN A 824 21.84 -0.89 -12.28
N ALA A 825 22.78 -1.05 -11.35
CA ALA A 825 23.87 -0.09 -11.17
C ALA A 825 24.75 0.08 -12.43
N ASP A 826 25.00 -1.00 -13.16
CA ASP A 826 25.79 -0.98 -14.41
C ASP A 826 25.03 -0.41 -15.62
N ARG A 827 23.72 -0.14 -15.47
CA ARG A 827 22.83 0.43 -16.50
C ARG A 827 22.31 1.83 -16.13
N THR A 828 22.83 2.43 -15.09
CA THR A 828 22.35 3.73 -14.59
C THR A 828 22.43 4.83 -15.63
N GLY A 829 23.59 5.01 -16.27
CA GLY A 829 23.77 6.03 -17.29
C GLY A 829 22.90 5.78 -18.53
N ASP A 830 22.87 4.54 -19.01
CA ASP A 830 22.04 4.12 -20.12
C ASP A 830 20.54 4.35 -19.85
N SER A 831 20.09 4.09 -18.61
CA SER A 831 18.70 4.31 -18.21
C SER A 831 18.32 5.79 -18.23
N VAL A 832 19.17 6.69 -17.71
CA VAL A 832 18.95 8.14 -17.79
C VAL A 832 18.91 8.60 -19.25
N ALA A 833 19.83 8.09 -20.09
CA ALA A 833 19.87 8.41 -21.52
C ALA A 833 18.57 8.00 -22.23
N GLU A 834 18.06 6.81 -21.95
CA GLU A 834 16.82 6.30 -22.51
C GLU A 834 15.59 7.14 -22.08
N LEU A 835 15.50 7.51 -20.79
CA LEU A 835 14.40 8.36 -20.30
C LEU A 835 14.40 9.73 -20.99
N ILE A 836 15.56 10.33 -21.16
CA ILE A 836 15.71 11.61 -21.91
C ILE A 836 15.37 11.40 -23.38
N ARG A 837 15.81 10.31 -24.01
CA ARG A 837 15.54 10.00 -25.42
C ARG A 837 14.03 9.79 -25.64
N GLU A 838 13.39 8.92 -24.85
CA GLU A 838 11.95 8.65 -24.96
C GLU A 838 11.12 9.93 -24.77
N THR A 839 11.46 10.73 -23.75
CA THR A 839 10.79 12.02 -23.53
C THR A 839 10.94 12.94 -24.75
N ARG A 840 12.16 13.07 -25.29
CA ARG A 840 12.45 13.93 -26.46
C ARG A 840 11.71 13.45 -27.70
N GLU A 841 11.71 12.16 -27.98
CA GLU A 841 10.99 11.59 -29.13
C GLU A 841 9.47 11.77 -28.96
N PHE A 842 8.92 11.54 -27.76
CA PHE A 842 7.52 11.74 -27.46
C PHE A 842 7.07 13.18 -27.72
N LEU A 843 7.86 14.15 -27.33
CA LEU A 843 7.54 15.55 -27.53
C LEU A 843 7.75 16.06 -28.98
N THR A 844 8.45 15.33 -29.84
CA THR A 844 8.85 15.83 -31.16
C THR A 844 8.39 14.94 -32.32
N THR A 845 8.87 13.72 -32.40
CA THR A 845 8.75 12.86 -33.61
C THR A 845 7.80 11.70 -33.43
N ASN A 846 7.55 11.30 -32.19
CA ASN A 846 6.85 10.05 -31.85
C ASN A 846 5.80 10.32 -30.75
N GLY A 847 4.90 11.29 -30.98
CA GLY A 847 3.81 11.62 -30.08
C GLY A 847 2.83 10.47 -29.83
N VAL A 848 1.71 10.77 -29.19
CA VAL A 848 0.66 9.78 -28.89
C VAL A 848 0.17 9.09 -30.18
N THR A 849 0.17 7.77 -30.23
CA THR A 849 -0.36 6.98 -31.35
C THR A 849 -1.88 6.87 -31.30
N ALA A 850 -2.50 6.40 -32.39
CA ALA A 850 -3.95 6.19 -32.41
C ALA A 850 -4.36 5.07 -31.43
N GLU A 851 -3.56 4.02 -31.35
CA GLU A 851 -3.80 2.89 -30.44
C GLU A 851 -3.63 3.28 -28.97
N GLU A 852 -2.62 4.11 -28.63
CA GLU A 852 -2.44 4.63 -27.27
C GLU A 852 -3.62 5.55 -26.88
N LEU A 853 -4.07 6.43 -27.78
CA LEU A 853 -5.23 7.29 -27.50
C LEU A 853 -6.49 6.44 -27.25
N GLU A 854 -6.79 5.47 -28.14
CA GLU A 854 -7.96 4.61 -28.01
C GLU A 854 -7.91 3.81 -26.68
N ARG A 855 -6.76 3.20 -26.36
CA ARG A 855 -6.56 2.45 -25.13
C ARG A 855 -6.70 3.33 -23.89
N ASN A 856 -6.05 4.48 -23.88
CA ASN A 856 -6.05 5.37 -22.71
C ASN A 856 -7.45 5.94 -22.46
N VAL A 857 -8.17 6.35 -23.51
CA VAL A 857 -9.55 6.83 -23.36
C VAL A 857 -10.47 5.70 -22.88
N ALA A 858 -10.31 4.47 -23.41
CA ALA A 858 -11.09 3.32 -22.97
C ALA A 858 -10.83 3.00 -21.48
N ALA A 859 -9.57 3.04 -21.06
CA ALA A 859 -9.18 2.83 -19.67
C ALA A 859 -9.78 3.89 -18.75
N GLU A 860 -9.52 5.17 -19.02
CA GLU A 860 -9.98 6.29 -18.18
C GLU A 860 -11.51 6.34 -18.03
N VAL A 861 -12.25 6.09 -19.12
CA VAL A 861 -13.72 6.05 -19.10
C VAL A 861 -14.21 4.78 -18.38
N GLY A 862 -13.57 3.65 -18.62
CA GLY A 862 -13.97 2.36 -18.06
C GLY A 862 -13.72 2.24 -16.57
N GLU A 863 -12.65 2.83 -16.07
CA GLU A 863 -12.26 2.79 -14.67
C GLU A 863 -13.14 3.63 -13.74
N LEU A 864 -13.83 4.67 -14.27
CA LEU A 864 -14.60 5.60 -13.44
C LEU A 864 -15.59 4.92 -12.48
N PRO A 865 -16.39 3.92 -12.88
CA PRO A 865 -17.31 3.27 -11.95
C PRO A 865 -16.59 2.55 -10.78
N GLY A 866 -15.44 1.92 -11.05
CA GLY A 866 -14.63 1.25 -10.03
C GLY A 866 -13.88 2.22 -9.12
N GLN A 867 -13.44 3.37 -9.65
CA GLN A 867 -12.71 4.38 -8.87
C GLN A 867 -13.55 4.96 -7.71
N PHE A 868 -14.88 4.98 -7.83
CA PHE A 868 -15.80 5.49 -6.82
C PHE A 868 -16.65 4.40 -6.16
N GLU A 869 -16.15 3.18 -6.14
CA GLU A 869 -16.82 2.04 -5.50
C GLU A 869 -16.99 2.24 -3.99
N THR A 870 -16.04 2.88 -3.30
CA THR A 870 -16.02 3.00 -1.86
C THR A 870 -16.30 4.41 -1.35
N SER A 871 -16.85 4.54 -0.14
CA SER A 871 -17.11 5.82 0.52
C SER A 871 -15.84 6.65 0.74
N PRO A 872 -14.68 6.09 1.14
CA PRO A 872 -13.44 6.84 1.21
C PRO A 872 -12.97 7.41 -0.14
N ALA A 873 -13.21 6.71 -1.26
CA ALA A 873 -12.86 7.20 -2.57
C ALA A 873 -13.71 8.43 -2.98
N VAL A 874 -15.02 8.38 -2.70
CA VAL A 874 -15.92 9.52 -2.91
C VAL A 874 -15.54 10.69 -2.00
N LEU A 875 -15.22 10.44 -0.72
CA LEU A 875 -14.75 11.47 0.21
C LEU A 875 -13.49 12.19 -0.30
N GLY A 876 -12.51 11.43 -0.80
CA GLY A 876 -11.31 11.98 -1.41
C GLY A 876 -11.61 12.82 -2.67
N ALA A 877 -12.59 12.40 -3.46
CA ALA A 877 -13.03 13.15 -4.63
C ALA A 877 -13.64 14.52 -4.26
N LEU A 878 -14.48 14.56 -3.21
CA LEU A 878 -15.03 15.83 -2.71
C LEU A 878 -13.93 16.78 -2.22
N GLN A 879 -12.93 16.26 -1.51
CA GLN A 879 -11.79 17.04 -1.03
C GLN A 879 -10.95 17.59 -2.21
N ASN A 880 -10.69 16.76 -3.23
CA ASN A 880 -9.95 17.17 -4.43
C ASN A 880 -10.72 18.24 -5.24
N ASN A 881 -12.05 18.12 -5.32
CA ASN A 881 -12.85 19.16 -5.96
C ASN A 881 -12.74 20.50 -5.22
N ALA A 882 -12.77 20.48 -3.90
CA ALA A 882 -12.58 21.67 -3.08
C ALA A 882 -11.16 22.26 -3.22
N LEU A 883 -10.12 21.41 -3.13
CA LEU A 883 -8.73 21.85 -3.24
C LEU A 883 -8.41 22.54 -4.57
N PHE A 884 -8.94 22.01 -5.67
CA PHE A 884 -8.66 22.53 -7.03
C PHE A 884 -9.79 23.40 -7.59
N GLY A 885 -10.78 23.79 -6.78
CA GLY A 885 -11.89 24.65 -7.21
C GLY A 885 -12.76 24.06 -8.32
N ARG A 886 -12.94 22.75 -8.34
CA ARG A 886 -13.72 22.01 -9.34
C ARG A 886 -15.20 21.99 -8.96
N PRO A 887 -16.13 21.94 -9.97
CA PRO A 887 -17.57 21.83 -9.70
C PRO A 887 -17.92 20.44 -9.15
N ASP A 888 -19.06 20.31 -8.45
CA ASP A 888 -19.51 19.06 -7.83
C ASP A 888 -19.65 17.91 -8.83
N ASN A 889 -20.14 18.21 -10.04
CA ASN A 889 -20.30 17.25 -11.12
C ASN A 889 -19.03 17.05 -11.96
N TYR A 890 -17.86 17.42 -11.45
CA TYR A 890 -16.60 17.34 -12.22
C TYR A 890 -16.37 15.93 -12.78
N TYR A 891 -16.55 14.92 -11.94
CA TYR A 891 -16.30 13.53 -12.32
C TYR A 891 -17.29 12.98 -13.33
N GLU A 892 -18.55 13.41 -13.31
CA GLU A 892 -19.55 13.04 -14.31
C GLU A 892 -19.24 13.61 -15.70
N THR A 893 -18.50 14.73 -15.75
CA THR A 893 -18.09 15.37 -17.02
C THR A 893 -16.82 14.77 -17.61
N LEU A 894 -16.14 13.87 -16.91
CA LEU A 894 -14.86 13.31 -17.36
C LEU A 894 -15.01 12.46 -18.62
N VAL A 895 -16.06 11.65 -18.72
CA VAL A 895 -16.32 10.81 -19.89
C VAL A 895 -16.32 11.66 -21.17
N GLU A 896 -17.10 12.77 -21.17
CA GLU A 896 -17.20 13.64 -22.34
C GLU A 896 -15.87 14.35 -22.67
N LYS A 897 -15.07 14.66 -21.63
CA LYS A 897 -13.75 15.27 -21.80
C LYS A 897 -12.75 14.29 -22.40
N TYR A 898 -12.71 13.04 -21.90
CA TYR A 898 -11.83 12.00 -22.43
C TYR A 898 -12.22 11.62 -23.87
N GLU A 899 -13.51 11.43 -24.17
CA GLU A 899 -13.98 11.12 -25.51
C GLU A 899 -13.73 12.24 -26.53
N ALA A 900 -13.60 13.51 -26.09
CA ALA A 900 -13.28 14.65 -26.95
C ALA A 900 -11.77 14.78 -27.23
N GLN A 901 -10.91 14.05 -26.58
CA GLN A 901 -9.45 14.12 -26.73
C GLN A 901 -9.00 13.65 -28.11
N THR A 902 -7.97 14.29 -28.61
CA THR A 902 -7.31 13.94 -29.87
C THR A 902 -5.80 13.79 -29.64
N ARG A 903 -5.11 13.10 -30.54
CA ARG A 903 -3.65 13.04 -30.49
C ARG A 903 -3.01 14.41 -30.45
N GLU A 904 -3.55 15.34 -31.26
CA GLU A 904 -3.08 16.70 -31.34
C GLU A 904 -3.25 17.47 -30.04
N SER A 905 -4.37 17.28 -29.30
CA SER A 905 -4.59 17.91 -28.00
C SER A 905 -3.66 17.34 -26.92
N LEU A 906 -3.50 16.01 -26.88
CA LEU A 906 -2.61 15.33 -25.94
C LEU A 906 -1.14 15.73 -26.17
N ASP A 907 -0.69 15.68 -27.43
CA ASP A 907 0.67 16.10 -27.81
C ASP A 907 0.95 17.59 -27.50
N ALA A 908 -0.04 18.46 -27.69
CA ALA A 908 0.09 19.87 -27.38
C ALA A 908 0.20 20.10 -25.86
N ALA A 909 -0.60 19.38 -25.06
CA ALA A 909 -0.56 19.45 -23.62
C ALA A 909 0.76 18.92 -23.04
N ALA A 910 1.25 17.79 -23.56
CA ALA A 910 2.56 17.24 -23.17
C ALA A 910 3.71 18.22 -23.46
N ARG A 911 3.73 18.84 -24.66
CA ARG A 911 4.73 19.87 -25.02
C ARG A 911 4.62 21.15 -24.20
N ALA A 912 3.42 21.47 -23.72
CA ALA A 912 3.24 22.63 -22.83
C ALA A 912 3.71 22.34 -21.40
N ALA A 913 3.66 21.08 -20.95
CA ALA A 913 3.97 20.67 -19.58
C ALA A 913 5.43 20.26 -19.38
N ILE A 914 6.05 19.59 -20.37
CA ILE A 914 7.36 18.98 -20.22
C ILE A 914 8.40 19.71 -21.08
N ASP A 915 9.51 20.11 -20.47
CA ASP A 915 10.71 20.59 -21.16
C ASP A 915 11.85 19.58 -20.95
N VAL A 916 12.16 18.79 -22.00
CA VAL A 916 13.19 17.74 -21.93
C VAL A 916 14.57 18.27 -21.64
N GLU A 917 14.83 19.57 -21.84
CA GLU A 917 16.12 20.22 -21.56
C GLU A 917 16.24 20.80 -20.15
N ASN A 918 15.22 20.58 -19.28
CA ASN A 918 15.16 21.26 -17.99
C ASN A 918 14.84 20.31 -16.81
N PHE A 919 15.38 19.09 -16.80
CA PHE A 919 15.25 18.19 -15.65
C PHE A 919 16.39 18.36 -14.65
N VAL A 920 16.07 18.21 -13.39
CA VAL A 920 17.02 17.86 -12.34
C VAL A 920 16.95 16.37 -12.11
N TRP A 921 18.06 15.69 -12.27
CA TRP A 921 18.18 14.25 -12.03
C TRP A 921 18.89 14.01 -10.70
N VAL A 922 18.23 13.41 -9.74
CA VAL A 922 18.86 12.87 -8.53
C VAL A 922 19.06 11.37 -8.74
N VAL A 923 20.30 10.94 -8.60
CA VAL A 923 20.70 9.53 -8.72
C VAL A 923 21.30 9.10 -7.39
N VAL A 924 20.73 8.11 -6.74
CA VAL A 924 21.25 7.53 -5.50
C VAL A 924 21.82 6.15 -5.80
N GLY A 925 23.14 5.98 -5.69
CA GLY A 925 23.80 4.74 -6.04
C GLY A 925 25.28 4.74 -5.70
N ASP A 926 25.98 3.67 -6.01
CA ASP A 926 27.43 3.53 -5.78
C ASP A 926 28.23 4.38 -6.79
N ALA A 927 28.74 5.52 -6.33
CA ALA A 927 29.49 6.45 -7.18
C ALA A 927 30.69 5.77 -7.88
N SER A 928 31.31 4.78 -7.25
CA SER A 928 32.44 4.04 -7.85
C SER A 928 32.04 3.28 -9.11
N LYS A 929 30.78 2.89 -9.22
CA LYS A 929 30.20 2.13 -10.35
C LYS A 929 29.53 3.05 -11.38
N VAL A 930 28.83 4.11 -10.92
CA VAL A 930 27.90 4.85 -11.78
C VAL A 930 28.40 6.23 -12.23
N GLN A 931 29.35 6.84 -11.54
CA GLN A 931 29.80 8.21 -11.86
C GLN A 931 30.27 8.34 -13.32
N THR A 932 31.15 7.44 -13.77
CA THR A 932 31.66 7.48 -15.15
C THR A 932 30.56 7.31 -16.20
N GLN A 933 29.55 6.51 -15.92
CA GLN A 933 28.40 6.33 -16.80
C GLN A 933 27.61 7.64 -16.94
N LEU A 934 27.38 8.35 -15.83
CA LEU A 934 26.63 9.61 -15.79
C LEU A 934 27.43 10.75 -16.46
N GLU A 935 28.75 10.85 -16.23
CA GLU A 935 29.61 11.83 -16.88
C GLU A 935 29.67 11.65 -18.42
N ALA A 936 29.54 10.40 -18.91
CA ALA A 936 29.50 10.10 -20.32
C ALA A 936 28.26 10.67 -21.05
N LEU A 937 27.20 11.04 -20.32
CA LEU A 937 26.00 11.72 -20.86
C LEU A 937 26.31 13.18 -21.30
N GLY A 938 27.43 13.76 -20.90
CA GLY A 938 27.81 15.13 -21.22
C GLY A 938 26.97 16.19 -20.45
N LEU A 939 26.22 15.80 -19.43
CA LEU A 939 25.51 16.68 -18.54
C LEU A 939 26.41 17.07 -17.34
N PRO A 940 26.17 18.24 -16.70
CA PRO A 940 26.82 18.56 -15.42
C PRO A 940 26.50 17.51 -14.37
N VAL A 941 27.50 16.91 -13.76
CA VAL A 941 27.36 15.92 -12.66
C VAL A 941 27.97 16.50 -11.41
N GLU A 942 27.17 16.62 -10.35
CA GLU A 942 27.60 16.98 -9.01
C GLU A 942 27.54 15.73 -8.13
N VAL A 943 28.67 15.31 -7.57
CA VAL A 943 28.72 14.18 -6.63
C VAL A 943 28.59 14.71 -5.20
N ARG A 944 27.67 14.15 -4.46
CA ARG A 944 27.41 14.44 -3.04
C ARG A 944 27.57 13.17 -2.22
N GLU A 945 28.12 13.30 -1.03
CA GLU A 945 28.05 12.24 -0.04
C GLU A 945 26.64 12.15 0.53
N MET A 946 26.31 11.02 1.15
CA MET A 946 25.03 10.87 1.86
C MET A 946 24.85 12.04 2.84
N PRO A 947 23.62 12.58 2.95
CA PRO A 947 23.35 13.63 3.94
C PRO A 947 23.78 13.16 5.34
N SER A 948 24.42 14.06 6.11
CA SER A 948 24.77 13.75 7.50
C SER A 948 23.51 13.52 8.33
N GLU A 949 23.58 12.62 9.29
CA GLU A 949 22.47 12.33 10.21
C GLU A 949 22.22 13.44 11.26
N ASP A 950 23.02 14.51 11.23
CA ASP A 950 22.95 15.66 12.15
C ASP A 950 21.99 16.76 11.66
#